data_4551fa0298b5bc561301081d2148355b
#
_entry.id   4551fa0298b5bc561301081d2148355b
#
_cell.length_a   1.000
_cell.length_b   1.000
_cell.length_c   1.000
_cell.angle_alpha   90.00
_cell.angle_beta   90.00
_cell.angle_gamma   90.00
#
_symmetry.space_group_name_H-M   'P 1'
#
loop_
_entity.id
_entity.type
_entity.pdbx_description
1 polymer ?
#
loop_
_entity_poly.entity_id
_entity_poly.type
_entity_poly.pdbx_seq_one_letter_code
_entity_poly.pdbx_strand_id
1 'polypeptide(L)'
;MKLIPMLLITLWFCPVSMARDLPDDTRMEWWREARFGMFIHWGLYSIPAGTWQEKTTHGEWIRQTAQIPIEVYDQFINEFNPLKFDADEWVRMAKAAGMKYIVLTSKHHDGFCLFNSNYTDFDIMNTPFKRDILKELADACRDQGIKLCWYHSIMDWHHPDYLPRRSWEDRLANGAELDRYITYMKNQLKELVTNYGDIGVLWFDGEWEDTWNHEHGQDLYDYVRSLQPSIIINNRVDVGRSGMQGLTKRGSYAGDFGTPEQEIPPTGIKGVDWETCMTMNDHWGYNKNDNNWKSSADLIRKLADIASKGGNFLLNVGPTEEGLFPQPSIDRLHAIGKWMRINGDAIYGTSASPFKDLSWGRCTQKSVKGDTRLYLHVFSWPADGQLVVPGIYNKPSYAFLLAAPTKKLAVYRKEDSLIINLPEAAPDLINSVVVLDVAGRPDVNDPPIIFADHDIFIDTLNVSITSERDNIDIRFTLDESTPTMTSQSVTGSINLTETTVVSARAFRNNKPVSGSIQYKFTQAEPLLGVEARERHQGLRYEYFEGSWDQLPDFDDITPVKEGVISDFNFSPRNQSEYFGFQYSGFISLPETAVYTFFTDSDDGSQLFIGEKLVVDNDGLHGMTEEIGVIALSAGFHPIRVTFFEKTGGDQLKVNYQGPKINKQAISPQVLFHIK
;
A
#
# COMPACT_ATOMS: atom_id res chain seq x y z
N MET A 1 -56.27 12.80 37.51
CA MET A 1 -55.15 11.88 37.30
C MET A 1 -54.70 12.03 35.85
N LYS A 2 -53.69 12.87 35.63
CA LYS A 2 -53.10 13.04 34.27
C LYS A 2 -51.78 12.23 34.23
N LEU A 3 -51.73 11.23 33.35
CA LEU A 3 -50.50 10.47 33.05
C LEU A 3 -49.57 11.32 32.21
N ILE A 4 -48.36 11.50 32.67
CA ILE A 4 -47.24 12.10 31.95
C ILE A 4 -46.48 10.94 31.26
N PRO A 5 -46.21 10.99 29.96
CA PRO A 5 -45.38 9.97 29.31
C PRO A 5 -43.93 10.22 29.60
N MET A 6 -43.29 9.21 30.12
CA MET A 6 -41.85 9.13 30.40
C MET A 6 -41.10 8.93 29.08
N LEU A 7 -40.35 9.94 28.65
CA LEU A 7 -39.51 9.89 27.45
C LEU A 7 -38.27 9.06 27.79
N LEU A 8 -38.18 7.84 27.26
CA LEU A 8 -36.95 7.03 27.32
C LEU A 8 -35.95 7.60 26.32
N ILE A 9 -34.96 8.30 26.85
CA ILE A 9 -33.74 8.65 26.10
C ILE A 9 -32.86 7.40 26.02
N THR A 10 -32.88 6.74 24.88
CA THR A 10 -31.91 5.69 24.56
C THR A 10 -30.56 6.36 24.26
N LEU A 11 -29.69 6.37 25.25
CA LEU A 11 -28.26 6.64 25.05
C LEU A 11 -27.69 5.55 24.14
N TRP A 12 -27.39 5.89 22.92
CA TRP A 12 -26.53 5.08 22.06
C TRP A 12 -25.12 5.13 22.63
N PHE A 13 -24.76 4.11 23.39
CA PHE A 13 -23.35 3.82 23.65
C PHE A 13 -22.70 3.44 22.32
N CYS A 14 -21.92 4.35 21.75
CA CYS A 14 -20.94 4.01 20.74
C CYS A 14 -19.92 3.10 21.43
N PRO A 15 -19.74 1.83 21.04
CA PRO A 15 -18.73 1.00 21.66
C PRO A 15 -17.38 1.58 21.29
N VAL A 16 -16.64 2.04 22.30
CA VAL A 16 -15.20 2.30 22.21
C VAL A 16 -14.59 1.06 21.57
N SER A 17 -14.08 1.22 20.37
CA SER A 17 -13.40 0.16 19.62
C SER A 17 -12.14 -0.23 20.39
N MET A 18 -12.27 -1.19 21.32
CA MET A 18 -11.10 -1.92 21.80
C MET A 18 -10.37 -2.50 20.58
N ALA A 19 -9.06 -2.32 20.55
CA ALA A 19 -8.21 -2.97 19.58
C ALA A 19 -8.57 -4.45 19.56
N ARG A 20 -9.20 -4.92 18.49
CA ARG A 20 -9.33 -6.37 18.28
C ARG A 20 -7.92 -6.89 18.10
N ASP A 21 -7.48 -7.72 19.04
CA ASP A 21 -6.33 -8.59 18.84
C ASP A 21 -6.61 -9.44 17.58
N LEU A 22 -5.55 -9.80 16.84
CA LEU A 22 -5.67 -10.73 15.72
C LEU A 22 -6.37 -12.00 16.18
N PRO A 23 -7.20 -12.65 15.34
CA PRO A 23 -7.84 -13.90 15.68
C PRO A 23 -6.84 -14.92 16.23
N ASP A 24 -7.22 -15.64 17.28
CA ASP A 24 -6.43 -16.75 17.83
C ASP A 24 -6.51 -17.96 16.87
N ASP A 25 -5.82 -17.84 15.75
CA ASP A 25 -5.72 -18.86 14.72
C ASP A 25 -4.31 -19.45 14.70
N THR A 26 -4.19 -20.63 15.28
CA THR A 26 -2.90 -21.34 15.42
C THR A 26 -2.26 -21.70 14.08
N ARG A 27 -3.03 -21.75 12.99
CA ARG A 27 -2.48 -21.96 11.63
C ARG A 27 -1.58 -20.82 11.20
N MET A 28 -1.93 -19.59 11.63
CA MET A 28 -1.23 -18.37 11.26
C MET A 28 0.04 -18.12 12.09
N GLU A 29 0.26 -18.85 13.19
CA GLU A 29 1.39 -18.62 14.10
C GLU A 29 2.74 -18.67 13.39
N TRP A 30 3.02 -19.75 12.67
CA TRP A 30 4.28 -19.92 11.97
C TRP A 30 4.53 -18.81 10.94
N TRP A 31 3.46 -18.35 10.26
CA TRP A 31 3.53 -17.33 9.23
C TRP A 31 3.75 -15.92 9.85
N ARG A 32 3.06 -15.64 10.97
CA ARG A 32 3.29 -14.42 11.78
C ARG A 32 4.71 -14.39 12.34
N GLU A 33 5.28 -15.53 12.72
CA GLU A 33 6.66 -15.65 13.19
C GLU A 33 7.68 -15.48 12.07
N ALA A 34 7.37 -15.93 10.86
CA ALA A 34 8.27 -15.95 9.71
C ALA A 34 8.67 -14.55 9.23
N ARG A 35 7.74 -13.63 9.10
CA ARG A 35 7.91 -12.22 8.69
C ARG A 35 8.55 -11.99 7.33
N PHE A 36 9.31 -12.94 6.75
CA PHE A 36 10.08 -12.74 5.53
C PHE A 36 10.09 -14.00 4.66
N GLY A 37 9.63 -13.87 3.42
CA GLY A 37 9.56 -14.93 2.41
C GLY A 37 10.14 -14.50 1.07
N MET A 38 10.41 -15.50 0.20
CA MET A 38 10.80 -15.31 -1.19
C MET A 38 9.61 -15.59 -2.10
N PHE A 39 9.31 -14.66 -3.00
CA PHE A 39 8.43 -14.90 -4.12
C PHE A 39 9.28 -15.24 -5.36
N ILE A 40 8.83 -16.16 -6.19
CA ILE A 40 9.52 -16.52 -7.43
C ILE A 40 8.50 -16.53 -8.55
N HIS A 41 8.67 -15.59 -9.51
CA HIS A 41 7.88 -15.56 -10.74
C HIS A 41 8.71 -16.16 -11.88
N TRP A 42 8.32 -17.37 -12.30
CA TRP A 42 9.04 -18.08 -13.36
C TRP A 42 8.10 -18.89 -14.25
N GLY A 43 8.41 -18.94 -15.54
CA GLY A 43 7.61 -19.62 -16.55
C GLY A 43 8.13 -19.33 -17.96
N LEU A 44 7.33 -19.63 -18.99
CA LEU A 44 7.68 -19.43 -20.40
C LEU A 44 8.05 -17.97 -20.74
N TYR A 45 7.47 -17.01 -20.01
CA TYR A 45 7.76 -15.58 -20.17
C TYR A 45 9.23 -15.20 -19.87
N SER A 46 9.99 -16.08 -19.24
CA SER A 46 11.43 -15.86 -19.03
C SER A 46 12.26 -16.03 -20.32
N ILE A 47 11.74 -16.73 -21.34
CA ILE A 47 12.43 -16.96 -22.62
C ILE A 47 12.58 -15.63 -23.38
N PRO A 48 11.50 -14.86 -23.68
CA PRO A 48 11.64 -13.56 -24.32
C PRO A 48 12.33 -12.53 -23.41
N ALA A 49 12.44 -12.79 -22.11
CA ALA A 49 13.16 -11.97 -21.15
C ALA A 49 12.81 -10.48 -21.24
N GLY A 50 11.53 -10.17 -21.28
CA GLY A 50 10.99 -8.81 -21.35
C GLY A 50 11.02 -8.15 -22.72
N THR A 51 11.50 -8.83 -23.76
CA THR A 51 11.65 -8.26 -25.11
C THR A 51 10.74 -8.94 -26.11
N TRP A 52 9.96 -8.14 -26.82
CA TRP A 52 9.18 -8.60 -27.98
C TRP A 52 9.17 -7.55 -29.07
N GLN A 53 9.58 -7.94 -30.30
CA GLN A 53 9.84 -7.00 -31.39
C GLN A 53 10.79 -5.87 -30.93
N GLU A 54 10.37 -4.60 -31.04
CA GLU A 54 11.19 -3.44 -30.67
C GLU A 54 11.02 -3.01 -29.21
N LYS A 55 9.99 -3.52 -28.49
CA LYS A 55 9.70 -3.17 -27.10
C LYS A 55 10.48 -4.06 -26.14
N THR A 56 11.00 -3.47 -25.05
CA THR A 56 11.86 -4.13 -24.05
C THR A 56 11.33 -4.03 -22.62
N THR A 57 10.09 -3.56 -22.44
CA THR A 57 9.49 -3.22 -21.14
C THR A 57 8.43 -4.23 -20.69
N HIS A 58 8.41 -5.45 -21.27
CA HIS A 58 7.46 -6.48 -20.87
C HIS A 58 7.97 -7.27 -19.65
N GLY A 59 7.04 -7.79 -18.85
CA GLY A 59 7.30 -8.72 -17.76
C GLY A 59 6.65 -10.08 -17.99
N GLU A 60 6.15 -10.70 -16.94
CA GLU A 60 5.40 -11.98 -16.98
C GLU A 60 4.07 -11.88 -17.75
N TRP A 61 3.54 -10.67 -17.92
CA TRP A 61 2.36 -10.38 -18.74
C TRP A 61 2.67 -10.24 -20.23
N ILE A 62 3.88 -10.59 -20.69
CA ILE A 62 4.35 -10.34 -22.06
C ILE A 62 3.38 -10.86 -23.12
N ARG A 63 2.73 -12.02 -22.92
CA ARG A 63 1.72 -12.53 -23.86
C ARG A 63 0.59 -11.52 -24.05
N GLN A 64 0.12 -10.89 -22.98
CA GLN A 64 -0.96 -9.89 -22.99
C GLN A 64 -0.45 -8.53 -23.50
N THR A 65 0.63 -8.01 -22.95
CA THR A 65 1.11 -6.65 -23.23
C THR A 65 1.74 -6.51 -24.63
N ALA A 66 2.29 -7.61 -25.17
CA ALA A 66 2.80 -7.68 -26.53
C ALA A 66 1.81 -8.28 -27.52
N GLN A 67 0.61 -8.69 -27.06
CA GLN A 67 -0.46 -9.31 -27.85
C GLN A 67 0.05 -10.50 -28.68
N ILE A 68 0.80 -11.41 -28.04
CA ILE A 68 1.39 -12.56 -28.73
C ILE A 68 0.30 -13.62 -28.97
N PRO A 69 0.01 -14.00 -30.24
CA PRO A 69 -0.95 -15.06 -30.52
C PRO A 69 -0.60 -16.36 -29.80
N ILE A 70 -1.63 -17.11 -29.38
CA ILE A 70 -1.44 -18.31 -28.56
C ILE A 70 -0.56 -19.34 -29.28
N GLU A 71 -0.73 -19.51 -30.59
CA GLU A 71 0.03 -20.47 -31.41
C GLU A 71 1.52 -20.10 -31.45
N VAL A 72 1.85 -18.81 -31.28
CA VAL A 72 3.24 -18.33 -31.23
C VAL A 72 3.80 -18.48 -29.83
N TYR A 73 3.03 -18.10 -28.80
CA TYR A 73 3.46 -18.21 -27.40
C TYR A 73 3.69 -19.65 -26.98
N ASP A 74 2.81 -20.57 -27.42
CA ASP A 74 2.92 -21.99 -27.10
C ASP A 74 4.20 -22.64 -27.64
N GLN A 75 4.86 -22.05 -28.66
CA GLN A 75 6.15 -22.56 -29.15
C GLN A 75 7.27 -22.44 -28.09
N PHE A 76 7.17 -21.54 -27.15
CA PHE A 76 8.15 -21.42 -26.05
C PHE A 76 8.25 -22.70 -25.20
N ILE A 77 7.24 -23.56 -25.20
CA ILE A 77 7.34 -24.88 -24.53
C ILE A 77 8.47 -25.73 -25.13
N ASN A 78 8.76 -25.59 -26.43
CA ASN A 78 9.83 -26.32 -27.11
C ASN A 78 11.22 -25.74 -26.84
N GLU A 79 11.29 -24.53 -26.27
CA GLU A 79 12.53 -23.82 -25.98
C GLU A 79 12.86 -23.86 -24.48
N PHE A 80 11.86 -24.07 -23.60
CA PHE A 80 12.04 -24.04 -22.15
C PHE A 80 12.84 -25.23 -21.66
N ASN A 81 14.14 -25.00 -21.45
CA ASN A 81 15.11 -26.04 -21.07
C ASN A 81 16.11 -25.52 -20.02
N PRO A 82 15.69 -25.26 -18.78
CA PRO A 82 16.51 -24.62 -17.76
C PRO A 82 17.54 -25.56 -17.13
N LEU A 83 18.53 -25.95 -17.88
CA LEU A 83 19.56 -26.94 -17.47
C LEU A 83 20.41 -26.50 -16.28
N LYS A 84 20.41 -25.21 -15.93
CA LYS A 84 21.14 -24.67 -14.77
C LYS A 84 20.25 -24.54 -13.52
N PHE A 85 18.99 -24.94 -13.59
CA PHE A 85 18.11 -24.96 -12.43
C PHE A 85 18.63 -25.95 -11.38
N ASP A 86 18.78 -25.45 -10.17
CA ASP A 86 19.18 -26.20 -8.98
C ASP A 86 18.32 -25.77 -7.79
N ALA A 87 17.39 -26.65 -7.40
CA ALA A 87 16.44 -26.37 -6.33
C ALA A 87 17.12 -26.20 -4.97
N ASP A 88 18.16 -27.00 -4.69
CA ASP A 88 18.93 -26.89 -3.45
C ASP A 88 19.64 -25.54 -3.35
N GLU A 89 20.17 -25.03 -4.45
CA GLU A 89 20.80 -23.71 -4.51
C GLU A 89 19.78 -22.58 -4.28
N TRP A 90 18.59 -22.65 -4.89
CA TRP A 90 17.55 -21.65 -4.68
C TRP A 90 17.11 -21.60 -3.22
N VAL A 91 16.85 -22.74 -2.61
CA VAL A 91 16.45 -22.83 -1.19
C VAL A 91 17.57 -22.36 -0.29
N ARG A 92 18.82 -22.71 -0.60
CA ARG A 92 20.02 -22.27 0.15
C ARG A 92 20.16 -20.74 0.10
N MET A 93 19.94 -20.10 -1.05
CA MET A 93 19.97 -18.65 -1.18
C MET A 93 18.87 -17.97 -0.37
N ALA A 94 17.64 -18.48 -0.45
CA ALA A 94 16.52 -17.96 0.36
C ALA A 94 16.82 -18.07 1.87
N LYS A 95 17.29 -19.24 2.32
CA LYS A 95 17.68 -19.47 3.71
C LYS A 95 18.82 -18.57 4.16
N ALA A 96 19.84 -18.40 3.31
CA ALA A 96 20.99 -17.53 3.58
C ALA A 96 20.60 -16.05 3.67
N ALA A 97 19.59 -15.62 2.91
CA ALA A 97 18.99 -14.30 3.00
C ALA A 97 18.14 -14.10 4.29
N GLY A 98 17.83 -15.17 5.01
CA GLY A 98 17.01 -15.15 6.23
C GLY A 98 15.53 -15.37 5.97
N MET A 99 15.13 -15.77 4.77
CA MET A 99 13.73 -16.09 4.44
C MET A 99 13.31 -17.41 5.08
N LYS A 100 12.03 -17.54 5.41
CA LYS A 100 11.44 -18.69 6.13
C LYS A 100 10.52 -19.52 5.25
N TYR A 101 10.07 -18.99 4.15
CA TYR A 101 9.20 -19.66 3.19
C TYR A 101 9.50 -19.19 1.76
N ILE A 102 9.10 -20.01 0.79
CA ILE A 102 9.21 -19.72 -0.63
C ILE A 102 7.84 -19.92 -1.25
N VAL A 103 7.38 -18.94 -2.04
CA VAL A 103 6.19 -19.00 -2.88
C VAL A 103 6.65 -19.01 -4.34
N LEU A 104 6.44 -20.13 -5.05
CA LEU A 104 6.75 -20.25 -6.48
C LEU A 104 5.48 -20.25 -7.31
N THR A 105 5.47 -19.58 -8.46
CA THR A 105 4.40 -19.68 -9.46
C THR A 105 4.29 -21.10 -9.98
N SER A 106 3.30 -21.87 -9.50
CA SER A 106 3.01 -23.22 -10.04
C SER A 106 2.41 -23.12 -11.45
N LYS A 107 1.54 -22.13 -11.66
CA LYS A 107 0.95 -21.73 -12.94
C LYS A 107 0.67 -20.23 -12.87
N HIS A 108 1.18 -19.45 -13.82
CA HIS A 108 0.86 -18.03 -13.99
C HIS A 108 -0.34 -17.84 -14.94
N HIS A 109 -0.72 -16.62 -15.28
CA HIS A 109 -1.86 -16.29 -16.13
C HIS A 109 -1.76 -16.87 -17.56
N ASP A 110 -0.55 -17.16 -18.03
CA ASP A 110 -0.29 -17.78 -19.34
C ASP A 110 -0.74 -19.25 -19.43
N GLY A 111 -1.01 -19.87 -18.29
CA GLY A 111 -1.54 -21.24 -18.17
C GLY A 111 -0.47 -22.33 -18.15
N PHE A 112 0.83 -21.98 -18.29
CA PHE A 112 1.91 -22.97 -18.27
C PHE A 112 2.16 -23.49 -16.84
N CYS A 113 2.17 -24.83 -16.70
CA CYS A 113 2.38 -25.47 -15.41
C CYS A 113 3.86 -25.88 -15.23
N LEU A 114 4.50 -25.37 -14.16
CA LEU A 114 5.86 -25.77 -13.77
C LEU A 114 5.93 -27.13 -13.07
N PHE A 115 4.84 -27.90 -13.06
CA PHE A 115 4.70 -29.20 -12.43
C PHE A 115 4.10 -30.24 -13.38
N ASN A 116 4.26 -31.50 -13.05
CA ASN A 116 3.66 -32.61 -13.79
C ASN A 116 2.15 -32.69 -13.50
N SER A 117 1.32 -32.17 -14.41
CA SER A 117 -0.14 -32.19 -14.31
C SER A 117 -0.77 -33.28 -15.17
N ASN A 118 -1.70 -34.05 -14.60
CA ASN A 118 -2.46 -35.03 -15.38
C ASN A 118 -3.63 -34.43 -16.17
N TYR A 119 -3.81 -33.10 -16.10
CA TYR A 119 -4.97 -32.41 -16.66
C TYR A 119 -4.64 -31.52 -17.85
N THR A 120 -3.35 -31.38 -18.19
CA THR A 120 -2.89 -30.61 -19.35
C THR A 120 -1.56 -31.13 -19.87
N ASP A 121 -1.35 -31.01 -21.19
CA ASP A 121 -0.04 -31.21 -21.82
C ASP A 121 0.76 -29.89 -21.90
N PHE A 122 0.19 -28.76 -21.45
CA PHE A 122 0.88 -27.47 -21.39
C PHE A 122 1.63 -27.34 -20.04
N ASP A 123 2.59 -28.24 -19.85
CA ASP A 123 3.35 -28.37 -18.61
C ASP A 123 4.85 -28.64 -18.85
N ILE A 124 5.60 -28.61 -17.76
CA ILE A 124 7.05 -28.79 -17.74
C ILE A 124 7.51 -30.15 -18.28
N MET A 125 6.70 -31.19 -18.16
CA MET A 125 7.05 -32.54 -18.61
C MET A 125 7.02 -32.66 -20.15
N ASN A 126 6.33 -31.73 -20.82
CA ASN A 126 6.23 -31.66 -22.27
C ASN A 126 7.27 -30.68 -22.88
N THR A 127 8.14 -30.13 -22.07
CA THR A 127 9.31 -29.33 -22.50
C THR A 127 10.53 -30.23 -22.76
N PRO A 128 11.60 -29.73 -23.38
CA PRO A 128 12.90 -30.44 -23.46
C PRO A 128 13.50 -30.77 -22.10
N PHE A 129 13.17 -30.01 -21.05
CA PHE A 129 13.68 -30.17 -19.69
C PHE A 129 13.19 -31.45 -18.99
N LYS A 130 11.91 -31.76 -19.09
CA LYS A 130 11.28 -33.01 -18.60
C LYS A 130 11.58 -33.36 -17.15
N ARG A 131 11.68 -32.35 -16.28
CA ARG A 131 11.85 -32.53 -14.84
C ARG A 131 10.77 -31.71 -14.12
N ASP A 132 10.17 -32.28 -13.09
CA ASP A 132 9.16 -31.60 -12.26
C ASP A 132 9.84 -30.62 -11.29
N ILE A 133 9.82 -29.33 -11.64
CA ILE A 133 10.45 -28.25 -10.87
C ILE A 133 9.85 -28.14 -9.47
N LEU A 134 8.53 -28.28 -9.37
CA LEU A 134 7.84 -28.20 -8.08
C LEU A 134 8.23 -29.36 -7.17
N LYS A 135 8.40 -30.55 -7.73
CA LYS A 135 8.85 -31.71 -6.96
C LYS A 135 10.27 -31.53 -6.40
N GLU A 136 11.16 -31.06 -7.22
CA GLU A 136 12.55 -30.81 -6.79
C GLU A 136 12.62 -29.71 -5.74
N LEU A 137 11.87 -28.61 -5.92
CA LEU A 137 11.81 -27.53 -4.94
C LEU A 137 11.17 -27.98 -3.62
N ALA A 138 10.10 -28.82 -3.69
CA ALA A 138 9.46 -29.36 -2.50
C ALA A 138 10.42 -30.24 -1.68
N ASP A 139 11.19 -31.08 -2.34
CA ASP A 139 12.20 -31.92 -1.69
C ASP A 139 13.30 -31.07 -1.05
N ALA A 140 13.85 -30.08 -1.77
CA ALA A 140 14.86 -29.19 -1.27
C ALA A 140 14.36 -28.32 -0.09
N CYS A 141 13.12 -27.83 -0.14
CA CYS A 141 12.50 -27.08 0.96
C CYS A 141 12.36 -27.94 2.22
N ARG A 142 11.90 -29.17 2.07
CA ARG A 142 11.77 -30.13 3.18
C ARG A 142 13.14 -30.43 3.81
N ASP A 143 14.12 -30.74 2.98
CA ASP A 143 15.46 -31.14 3.44
C ASP A 143 16.21 -30.00 4.14
N GLN A 144 15.98 -28.75 3.70
CA GLN A 144 16.61 -27.56 4.27
C GLN A 144 15.78 -26.83 5.33
N GLY A 145 14.52 -27.28 5.57
CA GLY A 145 13.64 -26.72 6.60
C GLY A 145 13.09 -25.31 6.26
N ILE A 146 12.80 -25.05 4.98
CA ILE A 146 12.09 -23.88 4.50
C ILE A 146 10.63 -24.29 4.23
N LYS A 147 9.67 -23.42 4.59
CA LYS A 147 8.25 -23.71 4.35
C LYS A 147 7.92 -23.51 2.87
N LEU A 148 7.34 -24.56 2.27
CA LEU A 148 6.94 -24.56 0.88
C LEU A 148 5.57 -23.90 0.72
N CYS A 149 5.42 -23.04 -0.30
CA CYS A 149 4.17 -22.36 -0.67
C CYS A 149 4.06 -22.27 -2.18
N TRP A 150 2.81 -22.29 -2.70
CA TRP A 150 2.55 -22.16 -4.12
C TRP A 150 1.75 -20.90 -4.43
N TYR A 151 2.10 -20.21 -5.52
CA TYR A 151 1.21 -19.30 -6.21
C TYR A 151 0.47 -20.07 -7.31
N HIS A 152 -0.83 -19.82 -7.49
CA HIS A 152 -1.63 -20.38 -8.55
C HIS A 152 -2.59 -19.34 -9.10
N SER A 153 -2.48 -19.04 -10.40
CA SER A 153 -3.38 -18.09 -11.06
C SER A 153 -4.79 -18.65 -11.22
N ILE A 154 -5.80 -17.84 -10.86
CA ILE A 154 -7.20 -18.05 -11.21
C ILE A 154 -7.39 -17.87 -12.72
N MET A 155 -6.67 -16.91 -13.33
CA MET A 155 -6.66 -16.74 -14.78
C MET A 155 -5.90 -17.88 -15.46
N ASP A 156 -6.31 -18.18 -16.70
CA ASP A 156 -5.62 -19.10 -17.59
C ASP A 156 -5.89 -18.71 -19.05
N TRP A 157 -5.01 -17.92 -19.61
CA TRP A 157 -5.16 -17.44 -20.99
C TRP A 157 -4.99 -18.53 -22.04
N HIS A 158 -4.46 -19.70 -21.67
CA HIS A 158 -4.28 -20.84 -22.58
C HIS A 158 -5.52 -21.74 -22.63
N HIS A 159 -6.16 -21.99 -21.47
CA HIS A 159 -7.24 -22.97 -21.36
C HIS A 159 -8.45 -22.61 -22.26
N PRO A 160 -9.00 -23.58 -23.05
CA PRO A 160 -10.10 -23.30 -23.99
C PRO A 160 -11.43 -22.90 -23.31
N ASP A 161 -11.65 -23.24 -22.07
CA ASP A 161 -12.87 -22.90 -21.31
C ASP A 161 -12.72 -21.69 -20.38
N TYR A 162 -11.49 -21.12 -20.25
CA TYR A 162 -11.30 -19.91 -19.45
C TYR A 162 -11.96 -18.70 -20.10
N LEU A 163 -12.65 -17.88 -19.32
CA LEU A 163 -13.30 -16.64 -19.70
C LEU A 163 -12.96 -15.53 -18.70
N PRO A 164 -12.86 -14.24 -19.13
CA PRO A 164 -13.07 -13.74 -20.50
C PRO A 164 -11.88 -13.96 -21.42
N ARG A 165 -12.09 -13.98 -22.73
CA ARG A 165 -11.02 -13.88 -23.70
C ARG A 165 -10.41 -12.47 -23.68
N ARG A 166 -9.14 -12.35 -24.01
CA ARG A 166 -8.53 -11.04 -24.20
C ARG A 166 -9.16 -10.33 -25.40
N SER A 167 -9.42 -9.04 -25.30
CA SER A 167 -10.13 -8.27 -26.33
C SER A 167 -9.43 -8.24 -27.71
N TRP A 168 -8.13 -8.49 -27.72
CA TRP A 168 -7.29 -8.53 -28.94
C TRP A 168 -7.16 -9.92 -29.55
N GLU A 169 -7.64 -10.99 -28.89
CA GLU A 169 -7.56 -12.36 -29.41
C GLU A 169 -8.66 -12.65 -30.41
N ASP A 170 -8.30 -13.28 -31.54
CA ASP A 170 -9.24 -13.78 -32.51
C ASP A 170 -9.91 -15.10 -32.10
N ARG A 171 -9.47 -15.71 -31.00
CA ARG A 171 -9.97 -16.98 -30.49
C ARG A 171 -11.39 -16.83 -29.96
N LEU A 172 -12.34 -17.52 -30.64
CA LEU A 172 -13.75 -17.45 -30.28
C LEU A 172 -14.03 -18.06 -28.90
N ALA A 173 -14.98 -17.46 -28.17
CA ALA A 173 -15.47 -17.98 -26.90
C ALA A 173 -16.60 -19.03 -27.05
N ASN A 174 -16.99 -19.38 -28.29
CA ASN A 174 -18.08 -20.33 -28.56
C ASN A 174 -17.80 -21.70 -27.96
N GLY A 175 -18.71 -22.17 -27.08
CA GLY A 175 -18.59 -23.46 -26.39
C GLY A 175 -17.67 -23.46 -25.17
N ALA A 176 -17.03 -22.35 -24.84
CA ALA A 176 -16.29 -22.20 -23.59
C ALA A 176 -17.26 -22.13 -22.40
N GLU A 177 -16.95 -22.84 -21.33
CA GLU A 177 -17.74 -22.90 -20.09
C GLU A 177 -16.84 -22.77 -18.87
N LEU A 178 -16.99 -21.67 -18.14
CA LEU A 178 -16.16 -21.36 -16.97
C LEU A 178 -16.20 -22.46 -15.91
N ASP A 179 -17.32 -23.12 -15.70
CA ASP A 179 -17.45 -24.21 -14.70
C ASP A 179 -16.56 -25.43 -15.03
N ARG A 180 -16.34 -25.72 -16.35
CA ARG A 180 -15.38 -26.74 -16.75
C ARG A 180 -13.94 -26.31 -16.44
N TYR A 181 -13.64 -25.03 -16.65
CA TYR A 181 -12.35 -24.47 -16.27
C TYR A 181 -12.14 -24.52 -14.75
N ILE A 182 -13.13 -24.13 -13.95
CA ILE A 182 -13.05 -24.20 -12.48
C ILE A 182 -12.82 -25.65 -12.02
N THR A 183 -13.48 -26.62 -12.65
CA THR A 183 -13.25 -28.03 -12.38
C THR A 183 -11.82 -28.47 -12.71
N TYR A 184 -11.28 -28.02 -13.85
CA TYR A 184 -9.89 -28.24 -14.24
C TYR A 184 -8.92 -27.64 -13.21
N MET A 185 -9.11 -26.37 -12.84
CA MET A 185 -8.28 -25.70 -11.83
C MET A 185 -8.33 -26.41 -10.47
N LYS A 186 -9.51 -26.84 -10.00
CA LYS A 186 -9.66 -27.63 -8.76
C LYS A 186 -8.90 -28.95 -8.81
N ASN A 187 -8.88 -29.62 -9.94
CA ASN A 187 -8.11 -30.85 -10.12
C ASN A 187 -6.60 -30.59 -10.02
N GLN A 188 -6.08 -29.51 -10.64
CA GLN A 188 -4.69 -29.09 -10.51
C GLN A 188 -4.34 -28.71 -9.07
N LEU A 189 -5.21 -27.97 -8.38
CA LEU A 189 -5.02 -27.62 -6.96
C LEU A 189 -4.97 -28.87 -6.07
N LYS A 190 -5.77 -29.89 -6.38
CA LYS A 190 -5.69 -31.19 -5.69
C LYS A 190 -4.32 -31.83 -5.88
N GLU A 191 -3.77 -31.85 -7.11
CA GLU A 191 -2.39 -32.31 -7.35
C GLU A 191 -1.38 -31.54 -6.52
N LEU A 192 -1.44 -30.22 -6.54
CA LEU A 192 -0.51 -29.33 -5.81
C LEU A 192 -0.54 -29.53 -4.30
N VAL A 193 -1.70 -29.77 -3.72
CA VAL A 193 -1.87 -29.91 -2.26
C VAL A 193 -1.62 -31.34 -1.78
N THR A 194 -1.69 -32.36 -2.66
CA THR A 194 -1.54 -33.76 -2.25
C THR A 194 -0.22 -34.42 -2.66
N ASN A 195 0.44 -33.94 -3.72
CA ASN A 195 1.61 -34.63 -4.29
C ASN A 195 2.96 -34.09 -3.81
N TYR A 196 3.00 -32.89 -3.22
CA TYR A 196 4.22 -32.16 -2.91
C TYR A 196 4.48 -31.99 -1.40
N GLY A 197 3.69 -32.65 -0.55
CA GLY A 197 3.76 -32.56 0.92
C GLY A 197 2.93 -31.39 1.48
N ASP A 198 3.17 -31.04 2.73
CA ASP A 198 2.42 -29.98 3.41
C ASP A 198 2.76 -28.60 2.85
N ILE A 199 1.78 -27.90 2.33
CA ILE A 199 1.89 -26.56 1.79
C ILE A 199 1.55 -25.53 2.86
N GLY A 200 2.43 -24.53 3.04
CA GLY A 200 2.21 -23.47 4.03
C GLY A 200 1.16 -22.47 3.59
N VAL A 201 1.34 -21.92 2.40
CA VAL A 201 0.45 -20.93 1.79
C VAL A 201 0.09 -21.36 0.37
N LEU A 202 -1.18 -21.22 0.00
CA LEU A 202 -1.62 -21.17 -1.38
C LEU A 202 -1.99 -19.72 -1.71
N TRP A 203 -1.19 -19.11 -2.58
CA TRP A 203 -1.28 -17.72 -2.98
C TRP A 203 -2.02 -17.63 -4.32
N PHE A 204 -3.26 -17.18 -4.33
CA PHE A 204 -4.08 -16.97 -5.54
C PHE A 204 -3.84 -15.59 -6.13
N ASP A 205 -4.20 -15.43 -7.42
CA ASP A 205 -4.16 -14.18 -8.14
C ASP A 205 -5.08 -14.21 -9.36
N GLY A 206 -5.55 -13.04 -9.82
CA GLY A 206 -6.42 -12.96 -10.99
C GLY A 206 -7.91 -12.93 -10.69
N GLU A 207 -8.29 -12.58 -9.46
CA GLU A 207 -9.67 -12.54 -8.97
C GLU A 207 -10.50 -11.35 -9.50
N TRP A 208 -9.89 -10.40 -10.19
CA TRP A 208 -10.53 -9.14 -10.61
C TRP A 208 -11.28 -9.21 -11.94
N GLU A 209 -11.25 -10.33 -12.63
CA GLU A 209 -12.01 -10.50 -13.88
C GLU A 209 -13.52 -10.61 -13.59
N ASP A 210 -14.36 -10.01 -14.44
CA ASP A 210 -15.82 -9.95 -14.26
C ASP A 210 -16.50 -11.34 -14.18
N THR A 211 -15.84 -12.38 -14.66
CA THR A 211 -16.33 -13.77 -14.58
C THR A 211 -16.10 -14.44 -13.23
N TRP A 212 -15.24 -13.86 -12.38
CA TRP A 212 -15.00 -14.34 -11.02
C TRP A 212 -15.91 -13.61 -10.03
N ASN A 213 -16.49 -14.30 -9.08
CA ASN A 213 -17.40 -13.75 -8.10
C ASN A 213 -17.20 -14.37 -6.71
N HIS A 214 -17.90 -13.85 -5.70
CA HIS A 214 -17.78 -14.33 -4.31
C HIS A 214 -18.15 -15.81 -4.15
N GLU A 215 -19.14 -16.32 -4.89
CA GLU A 215 -19.54 -17.73 -4.81
C GLU A 215 -18.39 -18.65 -5.26
N HIS A 216 -17.74 -18.31 -6.36
CA HIS A 216 -16.54 -19.02 -6.85
C HIS A 216 -15.37 -18.93 -5.86
N GLY A 217 -15.13 -17.73 -5.30
CA GLY A 217 -14.04 -17.50 -4.35
C GLY A 217 -14.22 -18.30 -3.06
N GLN A 218 -15.42 -18.26 -2.49
CA GLN A 218 -15.75 -19.01 -1.27
C GLN A 218 -15.69 -20.53 -1.49
N ASP A 219 -16.26 -21.02 -2.61
CA ASP A 219 -16.23 -22.44 -2.97
C ASP A 219 -14.77 -22.93 -3.18
N LEU A 220 -13.92 -22.12 -3.82
CA LEU A 220 -12.52 -22.47 -4.01
C LEU A 220 -11.75 -22.49 -2.68
N TYR A 221 -11.97 -21.52 -1.81
CA TYR A 221 -11.40 -21.47 -0.46
C TYR A 221 -11.78 -22.72 0.35
N ASP A 222 -13.06 -23.03 0.41
CA ASP A 222 -13.57 -24.19 1.15
C ASP A 222 -13.05 -25.52 0.58
N TYR A 223 -12.97 -25.64 -0.75
CA TYR A 223 -12.42 -26.80 -1.42
C TYR A 223 -10.95 -27.04 -1.03
N VAL A 224 -10.10 -26.05 -1.15
CA VAL A 224 -8.68 -26.17 -0.80
C VAL A 224 -8.50 -26.48 0.68
N ARG A 225 -9.27 -25.83 1.55
CA ARG A 225 -9.29 -26.10 2.99
C ARG A 225 -9.75 -27.51 3.34
N SER A 226 -10.64 -28.09 2.54
CA SER A 226 -11.08 -29.48 2.72
C SER A 226 -9.97 -30.48 2.40
N LEU A 227 -9.06 -30.15 1.48
CA LEU A 227 -7.91 -30.99 1.12
C LEU A 227 -6.80 -30.93 2.17
N GLN A 228 -6.49 -29.72 2.65
CA GLN A 228 -5.47 -29.50 3.69
C GLN A 228 -5.95 -28.41 4.68
N PRO A 229 -6.54 -28.81 5.83
CA PRO A 229 -7.10 -27.89 6.82
C PRO A 229 -6.12 -26.85 7.41
N SER A 230 -4.82 -27.13 7.37
CA SER A 230 -3.76 -26.26 7.90
C SER A 230 -3.27 -25.19 6.92
N ILE A 231 -3.67 -25.25 5.64
CA ILE A 231 -3.18 -24.35 4.60
C ILE A 231 -3.67 -22.91 4.84
N ILE A 232 -2.83 -21.94 4.58
CA ILE A 232 -3.14 -20.51 4.62
C ILE A 232 -3.42 -20.03 3.20
N ILE A 233 -4.43 -19.20 3.01
CA ILE A 233 -4.88 -18.74 1.70
C ILE A 233 -5.00 -17.21 1.73
N ASN A 234 -4.43 -16.52 0.74
CA ASN A 234 -4.51 -15.06 0.63
C ASN A 234 -5.92 -14.58 0.22
N ASN A 235 -6.17 -13.28 0.35
CA ASN A 235 -7.46 -12.69 0.02
C ASN A 235 -7.75 -12.54 -1.49
N ARG A 236 -6.78 -12.89 -2.35
CA ARG A 236 -6.99 -12.93 -3.82
C ARG A 236 -7.68 -14.20 -4.29
N VAL A 237 -8.11 -15.07 -3.39
CA VAL A 237 -9.01 -16.18 -3.72
C VAL A 237 -10.43 -15.68 -4.02
N ASP A 238 -10.82 -14.54 -3.44
CA ASP A 238 -12.17 -13.98 -3.52
C ASP A 238 -12.13 -12.53 -4.04
N VAL A 239 -13.29 -12.03 -4.47
CA VAL A 239 -13.47 -10.63 -4.88
C VAL A 239 -13.47 -9.69 -3.68
N GLY A 240 -13.49 -8.38 -3.93
CA GLY A 240 -13.63 -7.34 -2.89
C GLY A 240 -12.32 -6.74 -2.39
N ARG A 241 -11.18 -7.13 -2.94
CA ARG A 241 -9.89 -6.49 -2.70
C ARG A 241 -9.85 -5.06 -3.28
N SER A 242 -9.21 -4.15 -2.58
CA SER A 242 -9.04 -2.74 -3.02
C SER A 242 -7.73 -2.56 -3.77
N GLY A 243 -7.69 -2.93 -5.05
CA GLY A 243 -6.55 -2.69 -5.93
C GLY A 243 -5.18 -3.06 -5.29
N MET A 244 -4.17 -2.24 -5.54
CA MET A 244 -2.82 -2.42 -5.00
C MET A 244 -2.73 -2.28 -3.47
N GLN A 245 -3.65 -1.55 -2.83
CA GLN A 245 -3.73 -1.48 -1.37
C GLN A 245 -3.97 -2.85 -0.71
N GLY A 246 -4.46 -3.82 -1.48
CA GLY A 246 -4.52 -5.23 -1.09
C GLY A 246 -5.48 -5.56 0.05
N LEU A 247 -6.30 -4.60 0.48
CA LEU A 247 -7.26 -4.79 1.57
C LEU A 247 -8.58 -5.33 1.03
N THR A 248 -9.18 -6.26 1.74
CA THR A 248 -10.54 -6.69 1.48
C THR A 248 -11.52 -5.63 2.00
N LYS A 249 -12.46 -5.17 1.15
CA LYS A 249 -13.56 -4.29 1.56
C LYS A 249 -14.35 -4.96 2.68
N ARG A 250 -14.99 -4.15 3.54
CA ARG A 250 -15.83 -4.67 4.63
C ARG A 250 -16.89 -5.62 4.07
N GLY A 251 -16.87 -6.87 4.53
CA GLY A 251 -17.77 -7.93 4.08
C GLY A 251 -17.25 -9.30 4.55
N SER A 252 -18.02 -10.36 4.22
CA SER A 252 -17.63 -11.74 4.51
C SER A 252 -16.98 -12.36 3.27
N TYR A 253 -15.80 -11.88 2.91
CA TYR A 253 -15.02 -12.43 1.80
C TYR A 253 -14.00 -13.45 2.31
N ALA A 254 -13.70 -14.47 1.49
CA ALA A 254 -12.72 -15.49 1.81
C ALA A 254 -11.28 -14.97 1.76
N GLY A 255 -10.40 -15.64 2.52
CA GLY A 255 -8.98 -15.32 2.62
C GLY A 255 -8.53 -15.09 4.05
N ASP A 256 -7.32 -15.54 4.38
CA ASP A 256 -6.75 -15.49 5.73
C ASP A 256 -5.91 -14.21 5.95
N PHE A 257 -5.37 -13.58 4.90
CA PHE A 257 -4.55 -12.36 4.98
C PHE A 257 -4.68 -11.47 3.74
N GLY A 258 -4.48 -10.17 3.94
CA GLY A 258 -4.47 -9.16 2.88
C GLY A 258 -3.12 -9.08 2.15
N THR A 259 -3.15 -8.61 0.89
CA THR A 259 -1.97 -8.59 0.01
C THR A 259 -1.72 -7.21 -0.59
N PRO A 260 -1.25 -6.21 0.19
CA PRO A 260 -0.71 -4.98 -0.39
C PRO A 260 0.39 -5.30 -1.40
N GLU A 261 0.35 -4.66 -2.57
CA GLU A 261 1.31 -4.91 -3.64
C GLU A 261 2.12 -3.65 -3.93
N GLN A 262 3.46 -3.77 -3.94
CA GLN A 262 4.42 -2.67 -4.09
C GLN A 262 4.26 -1.54 -3.05
N GLU A 263 3.32 -1.67 -2.13
CA GLU A 263 2.98 -0.68 -1.10
C GLU A 263 3.24 -1.22 0.31
N ILE A 264 3.48 -0.32 1.25
CA ILE A 264 3.52 -0.61 2.68
C ILE A 264 2.43 0.24 3.35
N PRO A 265 1.38 -0.34 3.94
CA PRO A 265 0.34 0.42 4.61
C PRO A 265 0.94 1.44 5.60
N PRO A 266 0.54 2.72 5.58
CA PRO A 266 1.17 3.76 6.39
C PRO A 266 1.22 3.45 7.89
N THR A 267 0.14 2.89 8.44
CA THR A 267 -0.01 2.56 9.87
C THR A 267 -0.09 1.05 10.16
N GLY A 268 0.11 0.20 9.14
CA GLY A 268 -0.29 -1.21 9.21
C GLY A 268 -1.82 -1.35 9.19
N ILE A 269 -2.31 -2.58 9.34
CA ILE A 269 -3.75 -2.87 9.31
C ILE A 269 -4.15 -3.51 10.63
N LYS A 270 -4.82 -2.75 11.48
CA LYS A 270 -5.21 -3.22 12.80
C LYS A 270 -6.21 -4.38 12.71
N GLY A 271 -5.88 -5.51 13.34
CA GLY A 271 -6.75 -6.69 13.43
C GLY A 271 -6.85 -7.49 12.13
N VAL A 272 -5.95 -7.27 11.16
CA VAL A 272 -5.85 -8.01 9.91
C VAL A 272 -4.41 -8.46 9.71
N ASP A 273 -4.21 -9.73 9.40
CA ASP A 273 -2.93 -10.23 8.91
C ASP A 273 -2.72 -9.75 7.48
N TRP A 274 -1.49 -9.39 7.12
CA TRP A 274 -1.18 -8.90 5.78
C TRP A 274 0.27 -9.19 5.38
N GLU A 275 0.49 -9.30 4.07
CA GLU A 275 1.78 -9.57 3.46
C GLU A 275 1.97 -8.63 2.28
N THR A 276 2.96 -7.74 2.36
CA THR A 276 3.35 -6.95 1.19
C THR A 276 4.22 -7.80 0.27
N CYS A 277 3.75 -7.98 -0.97
CA CYS A 277 4.57 -8.52 -2.05
C CYS A 277 5.22 -7.39 -2.85
N MET A 278 6.52 -7.55 -3.18
CA MET A 278 7.28 -6.48 -3.83
C MET A 278 8.40 -7.05 -4.69
N THR A 279 8.68 -6.39 -5.81
CA THR A 279 9.82 -6.70 -6.69
C THR A 279 11.11 -6.06 -6.21
N MET A 280 12.26 -6.63 -6.62
CA MET A 280 13.58 -5.99 -6.43
C MET A 280 13.87 -4.92 -7.48
N ASN A 281 13.20 -4.99 -8.64
CA ASN A 281 13.24 -4.06 -9.78
C ASN A 281 11.81 -3.68 -10.19
N ASP A 282 11.55 -3.36 -11.45
CA ASP A 282 10.21 -2.95 -11.93
C ASP A 282 9.33 -4.14 -12.37
N HIS A 283 9.88 -5.36 -12.49
CA HIS A 283 9.17 -6.51 -13.05
C HIS A 283 9.11 -7.70 -12.09
N TRP A 284 8.02 -8.47 -12.14
CA TRP A 284 7.88 -9.75 -11.43
C TRP A 284 8.65 -10.86 -12.14
N GLY A 285 8.41 -11.08 -13.42
CA GLY A 285 9.18 -11.99 -14.25
C GLY A 285 10.51 -11.38 -14.72
N TYR A 286 11.41 -12.23 -15.19
CA TYR A 286 12.72 -11.78 -15.65
C TYR A 286 12.63 -10.86 -16.87
N ASN A 287 13.20 -9.67 -16.75
CA ASN A 287 13.45 -8.74 -17.85
C ASN A 287 14.95 -8.40 -17.88
N LYS A 288 15.64 -8.82 -18.96
CA LYS A 288 17.08 -8.61 -19.12
C LYS A 288 17.50 -7.14 -19.28
N ASN A 289 16.56 -6.26 -19.63
CA ASN A 289 16.79 -4.83 -19.87
C ASN A 289 16.49 -3.98 -18.63
N ASP A 290 15.83 -4.56 -17.61
CA ASP A 290 15.49 -3.84 -16.38
C ASP A 290 16.71 -3.69 -15.49
N ASN A 291 17.15 -2.44 -15.32
CA ASN A 291 18.28 -2.06 -14.49
C ASN A 291 17.87 -1.17 -13.31
N ASN A 292 16.57 -0.93 -13.11
CA ASN A 292 16.05 -0.12 -12.02
C ASN A 292 15.92 -0.91 -10.71
N TRP A 293 17.06 -1.25 -10.12
CA TRP A 293 17.12 -2.09 -8.94
C TRP A 293 17.02 -1.28 -7.64
N LYS A 294 16.06 -1.61 -6.78
CA LYS A 294 16.02 -1.13 -5.40
C LYS A 294 17.34 -1.43 -4.70
N SER A 295 17.84 -0.51 -3.90
CA SER A 295 19.11 -0.73 -3.16
C SER A 295 18.92 -1.76 -2.03
N SER A 296 20.00 -2.44 -1.62
CA SER A 296 19.97 -3.31 -0.44
C SER A 296 19.58 -2.56 0.83
N ALA A 297 19.95 -1.27 0.92
CA ALA A 297 19.57 -0.42 2.04
C ALA A 297 18.07 -0.18 2.08
N ASP A 298 17.44 0.13 0.94
CA ASP A 298 16.01 0.30 0.81
C ASP A 298 15.26 -0.99 1.21
N LEU A 299 15.67 -2.14 0.68
CA LEU A 299 15.03 -3.43 0.98
C LEU A 299 15.13 -3.81 2.47
N ILE A 300 16.27 -3.58 3.13
CA ILE A 300 16.46 -3.84 4.57
C ILE A 300 15.56 -2.89 5.40
N ARG A 301 15.46 -1.61 5.01
CA ARG A 301 14.58 -0.65 5.70
C ARG A 301 13.10 -0.99 5.50
N LYS A 302 12.70 -1.41 4.29
CA LYS A 302 11.34 -1.89 4.01
C LYS A 302 10.98 -3.13 4.84
N LEU A 303 11.89 -4.10 4.97
CA LEU A 303 11.68 -5.27 5.82
C LEU A 303 11.42 -4.86 7.28
N ALA A 304 12.21 -3.94 7.81
CA ALA A 304 12.02 -3.43 9.16
C ALA A 304 10.72 -2.61 9.30
N ASP A 305 10.37 -1.81 8.29
CA ASP A 305 9.14 -1.02 8.26
C ASP A 305 7.89 -1.92 8.24
N ILE A 306 7.85 -2.92 7.36
CA ILE A 306 6.78 -3.91 7.27
C ILE A 306 6.61 -4.65 8.60
N ALA A 307 7.71 -5.18 9.16
CA ALA A 307 7.68 -5.88 10.45
C ALA A 307 7.22 -4.97 11.59
N SER A 308 7.63 -3.69 11.60
CA SER A 308 7.22 -2.70 12.59
C SER A 308 5.72 -2.38 12.56
N LYS A 309 5.05 -2.68 11.47
CA LYS A 309 3.62 -2.53 11.26
C LYS A 309 2.84 -3.85 11.36
N GLY A 310 3.54 -4.95 11.69
CA GLY A 310 2.96 -6.27 11.94
C GLY A 310 2.74 -7.11 10.68
N GLY A 311 3.23 -6.68 9.51
CA GLY A 311 3.11 -7.40 8.25
C GLY A 311 4.23 -8.39 7.97
N ASN A 312 4.04 -9.20 6.93
CA ASN A 312 5.08 -10.03 6.32
C ASN A 312 5.59 -9.38 5.04
N PHE A 313 6.85 -9.62 4.71
CA PHE A 313 7.48 -9.18 3.48
C PHE A 313 7.74 -10.38 2.56
N LEU A 314 7.11 -10.38 1.38
CA LEU A 314 7.30 -11.37 0.33
C LEU A 314 8.08 -10.72 -0.83
N LEU A 315 9.39 -10.97 -0.90
CA LEU A 315 10.30 -10.31 -1.83
C LEU A 315 10.56 -11.18 -3.06
N ASN A 316 10.29 -10.62 -4.24
CA ASN A 316 10.31 -11.35 -5.51
C ASN A 316 11.69 -11.48 -6.14
N VAL A 317 11.90 -12.63 -6.79
CA VAL A 317 12.98 -12.91 -7.75
C VAL A 317 12.36 -13.46 -9.03
N GLY A 318 12.77 -12.93 -10.19
CA GLY A 318 12.46 -13.47 -11.51
C GLY A 318 13.67 -14.21 -12.09
N PRO A 319 13.69 -15.57 -12.09
CA PRO A 319 14.78 -16.33 -12.67
C PRO A 319 14.88 -16.20 -14.19
N THR A 320 16.09 -16.34 -14.71
CA THR A 320 16.36 -16.39 -16.15
C THR A 320 15.77 -17.67 -16.77
N GLU A 321 15.71 -17.73 -18.10
CA GLU A 321 15.30 -18.92 -18.86
C GLU A 321 16.18 -20.14 -18.61
N GLU A 322 17.41 -19.93 -18.13
CA GLU A 322 18.35 -21.01 -17.77
C GLU A 322 18.11 -21.57 -16.36
N GLY A 323 17.25 -20.92 -15.53
CA GLY A 323 16.98 -21.30 -14.14
C GLY A 323 17.91 -20.66 -13.12
N LEU A 324 18.60 -19.57 -13.47
CA LEU A 324 19.49 -18.84 -12.57
C LEU A 324 18.82 -17.59 -12.01
N PHE A 325 19.08 -17.27 -10.74
CA PHE A 325 18.76 -15.94 -10.22
C PHE A 325 19.69 -14.89 -10.84
N PRO A 326 19.16 -13.73 -11.26
CA PRO A 326 20.00 -12.63 -11.75
C PRO A 326 21.04 -12.18 -10.71
N GLN A 327 22.24 -11.85 -11.14
CA GLN A 327 23.30 -11.44 -10.22
C GLN A 327 22.90 -10.27 -9.30
N PRO A 328 22.20 -9.22 -9.80
CA PRO A 328 21.72 -8.16 -8.91
C PRO A 328 20.75 -8.63 -7.81
N SER A 329 19.95 -9.68 -8.05
CA SER A 329 19.12 -10.30 -7.00
C SER A 329 19.97 -11.04 -5.97
N ILE A 330 20.96 -11.81 -6.43
CA ILE A 330 21.90 -12.54 -5.55
C ILE A 330 22.63 -11.56 -4.62
N ASP A 331 23.13 -10.44 -5.14
CA ASP A 331 23.86 -9.44 -4.36
C ASP A 331 22.98 -8.85 -3.25
N ARG A 332 21.69 -8.59 -3.53
CA ARG A 332 20.72 -8.08 -2.57
C ARG A 332 20.37 -9.12 -1.51
N LEU A 333 20.13 -10.35 -1.91
CA LEU A 333 19.89 -11.48 -1.00
C LEU A 333 21.06 -11.68 -0.04
N HIS A 334 22.30 -11.61 -0.54
CA HIS A 334 23.50 -11.69 0.30
C HIS A 334 23.61 -10.53 1.29
N ALA A 335 23.33 -9.29 0.86
CA ALA A 335 23.37 -8.11 1.73
C ALA A 335 22.29 -8.19 2.83
N ILE A 336 21.06 -8.56 2.47
CA ILE A 336 19.97 -8.78 3.43
C ILE A 336 20.36 -9.89 4.41
N GLY A 337 20.88 -11.02 3.92
CA GLY A 337 21.29 -12.13 4.76
C GLY A 337 22.43 -11.77 5.73
N LYS A 338 23.38 -10.93 5.31
CA LYS A 338 24.43 -10.42 6.21
C LYS A 338 23.82 -9.61 7.37
N TRP A 339 22.85 -8.74 7.06
CA TRP A 339 22.14 -7.95 8.08
C TRP A 339 21.27 -8.84 8.98
N MET A 340 20.51 -9.78 8.41
CA MET A 340 19.60 -10.69 9.13
C MET A 340 20.33 -11.62 10.10
N ARG A 341 21.55 -12.06 9.79
CA ARG A 341 22.35 -12.89 10.73
C ARG A 341 22.63 -12.22 12.06
N ILE A 342 22.70 -10.89 12.07
CA ILE A 342 22.94 -10.09 13.28
C ILE A 342 21.60 -9.65 13.90
N ASN A 343 20.66 -9.24 13.05
CA ASN A 343 19.48 -8.50 13.49
C ASN A 343 18.15 -9.28 13.35
N GLY A 344 18.20 -10.55 12.95
CA GLY A 344 17.00 -11.35 12.71
C GLY A 344 16.05 -11.45 13.91
N ASP A 345 16.55 -11.40 15.14
CA ASP A 345 15.74 -11.38 16.36
C ASP A 345 14.80 -10.16 16.44
N ALA A 346 15.17 -9.08 15.76
CA ALA A 346 14.37 -7.86 15.68
C ALA A 346 13.26 -7.94 14.61
N ILE A 347 13.24 -9.02 13.82
CA ILE A 347 12.26 -9.26 12.74
C ILE A 347 11.37 -10.44 13.09
N TYR A 348 11.95 -11.64 13.24
CA TYR A 348 11.20 -12.87 13.44
C TYR A 348 10.41 -12.87 14.74
N GLY A 349 9.13 -13.32 14.69
CA GLY A 349 8.27 -13.44 15.85
C GLY A 349 8.03 -12.13 16.60
N THR A 350 8.22 -10.98 15.93
CA THR A 350 7.89 -9.67 16.50
C THR A 350 6.44 -9.30 16.23
N SER A 351 5.90 -8.41 17.04
CA SER A 351 4.63 -7.75 16.78
C SER A 351 4.83 -6.27 16.42
N ALA A 352 3.75 -5.63 15.97
CA ALA A 352 3.75 -4.24 15.56
C ALA A 352 4.27 -3.30 16.64
N SER A 353 4.84 -2.19 16.19
CA SER A 353 5.34 -1.09 17.03
C SER A 353 4.27 -0.57 17.99
N PRO A 354 4.62 -0.27 19.25
CA PRO A 354 3.74 0.49 20.12
C PRO A 354 3.75 2.01 19.84
N PHE A 355 4.69 2.49 19.01
CA PHE A 355 4.80 3.89 18.58
C PHE A 355 4.17 4.07 17.22
N LYS A 356 3.46 5.19 16.99
CA LYS A 356 2.90 5.54 15.69
C LYS A 356 3.99 6.02 14.73
N ASP A 357 4.89 6.87 15.21
CA ASP A 357 5.99 7.40 14.43
C ASP A 357 7.25 7.58 15.26
N LEU A 358 8.40 7.41 14.62
CA LEU A 358 9.74 7.61 15.19
C LEU A 358 10.61 8.24 14.09
N SER A 359 10.95 9.50 14.25
CA SER A 359 11.69 10.30 13.25
C SER A 359 13.04 9.71 12.83
N TRP A 360 13.65 8.90 13.69
CA TRP A 360 14.95 8.25 13.44
C TRP A 360 14.84 6.83 12.88
N GLY A 361 13.64 6.24 12.78
CA GLY A 361 13.50 4.88 12.28
C GLY A 361 12.19 4.18 12.62
N ARG A 362 12.28 2.90 13.07
CA ARG A 362 11.13 2.03 13.34
C ARG A 362 11.31 1.26 14.66
N CYS A 363 10.23 0.62 15.12
CA CYS A 363 10.28 -0.24 16.30
C CYS A 363 9.51 -1.53 16.03
N THR A 364 10.05 -2.66 16.46
CA THR A 364 9.33 -3.93 16.63
C THR A 364 9.39 -4.35 18.09
N GLN A 365 8.52 -5.28 18.53
CA GLN A 365 8.48 -5.69 19.93
C GLN A 365 8.23 -7.18 20.10
N LYS A 366 8.68 -7.71 21.25
CA LYS A 366 8.37 -9.07 21.74
C LYS A 366 8.01 -9.04 23.21
N SER A 367 7.07 -9.89 23.63
CA SER A 367 6.86 -10.18 25.03
C SER A 367 7.94 -11.14 25.54
N VAL A 368 8.57 -10.81 26.68
CA VAL A 368 9.64 -11.61 27.28
C VAL A 368 9.38 -11.73 28.78
N LYS A 369 8.86 -12.88 29.23
CA LYS A 369 8.61 -13.20 30.66
C LYS A 369 7.76 -12.17 31.40
N GLY A 370 6.76 -11.59 30.73
CA GLY A 370 5.86 -10.59 31.31
C GLY A 370 6.32 -9.13 31.11
N ASP A 371 7.55 -8.92 30.68
CA ASP A 371 8.09 -7.63 30.23
C ASP A 371 8.04 -7.52 28.71
N THR A 372 8.41 -6.36 28.16
CA THR A 372 8.48 -6.16 26.72
C THR A 372 9.89 -5.77 26.30
N ARG A 373 10.39 -6.45 25.27
CA ARG A 373 11.59 -6.09 24.54
C ARG A 373 11.23 -5.31 23.30
N LEU A 374 11.71 -4.08 23.22
CA LEU A 374 11.62 -3.19 22.08
C LEU A 374 12.90 -3.29 21.25
N TYR A 375 12.76 -3.49 19.95
CA TYR A 375 13.85 -3.42 18.99
C TYR A 375 13.71 -2.12 18.21
N LEU A 376 14.59 -1.17 18.48
CA LEU A 376 14.61 0.16 17.92
C LEU A 376 15.53 0.13 16.68
N HIS A 377 14.93 0.14 15.50
CA HIS A 377 15.60 0.13 14.21
C HIS A 377 16.02 1.56 13.85
N VAL A 378 17.29 1.91 14.05
CA VAL A 378 17.80 3.27 13.87
C VAL A 378 18.33 3.42 12.45
N PHE A 379 17.58 4.13 11.61
CA PHE A 379 17.96 4.46 10.23
C PHE A 379 18.79 5.74 10.13
N SER A 380 18.57 6.66 11.09
CA SER A 380 19.29 7.91 11.21
C SER A 380 19.99 7.95 12.57
N TRP A 381 21.30 7.68 12.58
CA TRP A 381 22.09 7.66 13.81
C TRP A 381 22.25 9.08 14.36
N PRO A 382 21.89 9.34 15.63
CA PRO A 382 21.94 10.69 16.18
C PRO A 382 23.37 11.18 16.36
N ALA A 383 23.70 12.34 15.83
CA ALA A 383 25.06 12.92 15.86
C ALA A 383 25.52 13.30 17.27
N ASP A 384 24.59 13.60 18.18
CA ASP A 384 24.83 13.91 19.58
C ASP A 384 24.98 12.66 20.47
N GLY A 385 24.86 11.48 19.90
CA GLY A 385 24.92 10.20 20.60
C GLY A 385 23.72 9.93 21.52
N GLN A 386 22.59 10.63 21.37
CA GLN A 386 21.41 10.48 22.20
C GLN A 386 20.22 9.98 21.38
N LEU A 387 19.80 8.73 21.58
CA LEU A 387 18.57 8.21 20.98
C LEU A 387 17.38 8.55 21.89
N VAL A 388 16.47 9.37 21.38
CA VAL A 388 15.25 9.79 22.07
C VAL A 388 14.12 8.81 21.76
N VAL A 389 13.57 8.16 22.80
CA VAL A 389 12.38 7.30 22.70
C VAL A 389 11.21 8.04 23.35
N PRO A 390 10.35 8.68 22.56
CA PRO A 390 9.34 9.59 23.08
C PRO A 390 8.14 8.85 23.68
N GLY A 391 7.43 9.50 24.60
CA GLY A 391 6.11 9.12 25.08
C GLY A 391 6.03 7.83 25.91
N ILE A 392 7.11 7.07 26.05
CA ILE A 392 7.09 5.81 26.79
C ILE A 392 7.19 6.01 28.30
N TYR A 393 6.16 5.61 29.01
CA TYR A 393 6.06 5.83 30.49
C TYR A 393 6.70 4.70 31.28
N ASN A 394 6.88 3.51 30.72
CA ASN A 394 7.46 2.35 31.40
C ASN A 394 8.85 2.63 31.99
N LYS A 395 9.17 1.91 33.07
CA LYS A 395 10.52 1.90 33.62
C LYS A 395 11.43 1.06 32.72
N PRO A 396 12.57 1.62 32.24
CA PRO A 396 13.54 0.83 31.48
C PRO A 396 14.29 -0.13 32.41
N SER A 397 14.54 -1.36 31.95
CA SER A 397 15.30 -2.37 32.70
C SER A 397 16.71 -2.48 32.16
N TYR A 398 16.85 -2.58 30.84
CA TYR A 398 18.13 -2.84 30.17
C TYR A 398 18.13 -2.31 28.73
N ALA A 399 19.26 -1.78 28.28
CA ALA A 399 19.46 -1.43 26.87
C ALA A 399 20.85 -1.86 26.37
N PHE A 400 20.93 -2.26 25.09
CA PHE A 400 22.15 -2.70 24.44
C PHE A 400 22.00 -2.64 22.93
N LEU A 401 23.12 -2.70 22.19
CA LEU A 401 23.09 -2.91 20.74
C LEU A 401 22.91 -4.40 20.44
N LEU A 402 21.99 -4.75 19.54
CA LEU A 402 21.80 -6.16 19.15
C LEU A 402 23.08 -6.78 18.59
N ALA A 403 23.91 -6.00 17.90
CA ALA A 403 25.22 -6.40 17.42
C ALA A 403 26.29 -6.55 18.53
N ALA A 404 26.00 -6.08 19.77
CA ALA A 404 26.94 -6.16 20.89
C ALA A 404 26.17 -6.38 22.22
N PRO A 405 25.49 -7.52 22.40
CA PRO A 405 24.51 -7.74 23.47
C PRO A 405 25.09 -7.72 24.89
N THR A 406 26.39 -7.87 25.04
CA THR A 406 27.06 -7.83 26.34
C THR A 406 27.41 -6.42 26.82
N LYS A 407 27.32 -5.41 25.94
CA LYS A 407 27.65 -4.02 26.26
C LYS A 407 26.38 -3.25 26.60
N LYS A 408 26.18 -2.98 27.90
CA LYS A 408 25.06 -2.19 28.38
C LYS A 408 25.17 -0.74 27.92
N LEU A 409 24.06 -0.16 27.46
CA LEU A 409 23.88 1.26 27.20
C LEU A 409 23.24 1.96 28.39
N ALA A 410 23.64 3.21 28.68
CA ALA A 410 23.03 4.01 29.71
C ALA A 410 21.66 4.53 29.22
N VAL A 411 20.64 4.37 30.06
CA VAL A 411 19.28 4.85 29.80
C VAL A 411 18.82 5.69 30.98
N TYR A 412 18.26 6.87 30.71
CA TYR A 412 17.65 7.72 31.70
C TYR A 412 16.39 8.39 31.17
N ARG A 413 15.52 8.85 32.10
CA ARG A 413 14.31 9.59 31.74
C ARG A 413 14.60 11.08 31.72
N LYS A 414 14.17 11.74 30.65
CA LYS A 414 14.11 13.18 30.53
C LYS A 414 12.68 13.55 30.11
N GLU A 415 11.94 14.18 31.05
CA GLU A 415 10.52 14.50 30.89
C GLU A 415 9.68 13.27 30.48
N ASP A 416 9.03 13.32 29.33
CA ASP A 416 8.18 12.27 28.73
C ASP A 416 8.96 11.17 27.99
N SER A 417 10.26 11.36 27.76
CA SER A 417 11.07 10.51 26.89
C SER A 417 12.11 9.69 27.69
N LEU A 418 12.48 8.53 27.15
CA LEU A 418 13.71 7.82 27.55
C LEU A 418 14.84 8.22 26.59
N ILE A 419 15.99 8.54 27.16
CA ILE A 419 17.21 8.85 26.43
C ILE A 419 18.17 7.68 26.56
N ILE A 420 18.64 7.15 25.44
CA ILE A 420 19.65 6.07 25.40
C ILE A 420 20.95 6.66 24.86
N ASN A 421 22.02 6.57 25.66
CA ASN A 421 23.34 7.01 25.19
C ASN A 421 23.94 5.96 24.26
N LEU A 422 24.18 6.36 23.03
CA LEU A 422 24.73 5.53 21.96
C LEU A 422 26.26 5.74 21.82
N PRO A 423 26.99 4.77 21.27
CA PRO A 423 28.37 4.99 20.84
C PRO A 423 28.41 5.99 19.66
N GLU A 424 29.57 6.63 19.46
CA GLU A 424 29.79 7.60 18.40
C GLU A 424 29.50 7.03 16.99
N ALA A 425 29.93 5.79 16.73
CA ALA A 425 29.72 5.13 15.44
C ALA A 425 28.57 4.13 15.47
N ALA A 426 27.72 4.19 14.44
CA ALA A 426 26.70 3.18 14.20
C ALA A 426 27.34 1.82 13.86
N PRO A 427 26.86 0.71 14.44
CA PRO A 427 27.31 -0.63 14.05
C PRO A 427 27.00 -0.99 12.60
N ASP A 428 25.90 -0.47 12.07
CA ASP A 428 25.45 -0.62 10.69
C ASP A 428 24.87 0.69 10.20
N LEU A 429 25.29 1.17 9.02
CA LEU A 429 24.85 2.45 8.46
C LEU A 429 23.47 2.40 7.82
N ILE A 430 22.94 1.20 7.54
CA ILE A 430 21.63 1.00 6.93
C ILE A 430 20.55 0.99 8.01
N ASN A 431 20.73 0.13 9.04
CA ASN A 431 19.77 -0.11 10.09
C ASN A 431 20.47 -0.74 11.30
N SER A 432 20.88 0.08 12.25
CA SER A 432 21.41 -0.38 13.53
C SER A 432 20.28 -0.66 14.52
N VAL A 433 20.31 -1.80 15.20
CA VAL A 433 19.25 -2.17 16.15
C VAL A 433 19.71 -1.97 17.59
N VAL A 434 18.99 -1.09 18.29
CA VAL A 434 19.11 -0.88 19.73
C VAL A 434 17.99 -1.65 20.44
N VAL A 435 18.32 -2.50 21.39
CA VAL A 435 17.35 -3.22 22.22
C VAL A 435 17.11 -2.43 23.47
N LEU A 436 15.82 -2.28 23.82
CA LEU A 436 15.36 -1.67 25.07
C LEU A 436 14.33 -2.58 25.75
N ASP A 437 14.69 -3.13 26.91
CA ASP A 437 13.76 -3.89 27.74
C ASP A 437 13.03 -2.95 28.70
N VAL A 438 11.69 -3.04 28.74
CA VAL A 438 10.82 -2.24 29.60
C VAL A 438 9.89 -3.14 30.40
N ALA A 439 9.57 -2.71 31.62
CA ALA A 439 8.70 -3.45 32.54
C ALA A 439 7.24 -3.45 32.05
N GLY A 440 6.64 -4.64 31.94
CA GLY A 440 5.25 -4.83 31.54
C GLY A 440 4.97 -4.52 30.06
N ARG A 441 3.69 -4.30 29.74
CA ARG A 441 3.28 -3.87 28.39
C ARG A 441 3.67 -2.41 28.15
N PRO A 442 4.07 -2.03 26.91
CA PRO A 442 4.40 -0.65 26.60
C PRO A 442 3.24 0.30 26.86
N ASP A 443 3.51 1.35 27.63
CA ASP A 443 2.60 2.45 27.91
C ASP A 443 3.14 3.69 27.17
N VAL A 444 2.82 3.78 25.87
CA VAL A 444 3.23 4.87 24.97
C VAL A 444 2.10 5.88 24.91
N ASN A 445 2.42 7.16 25.05
CA ASN A 445 1.48 8.27 25.00
C ASN A 445 1.88 9.19 23.84
N ASP A 446 1.09 9.17 22.79
CA ASP A 446 1.23 10.08 21.66
C ASP A 446 0.82 11.50 22.06
N PRO A 447 1.32 12.52 21.37
CA PRO A 447 0.79 13.88 21.49
C PRO A 447 -0.73 13.91 21.25
N PRO A 448 -1.46 14.86 21.82
CA PRO A 448 -2.87 15.05 21.52
C PRO A 448 -3.10 15.28 20.02
N ILE A 449 -4.31 14.96 19.55
CA ILE A 449 -4.75 15.22 18.18
C ILE A 449 -5.45 16.57 18.19
N ILE A 450 -4.95 17.53 17.42
CA ILE A 450 -5.59 18.83 17.17
C ILE A 450 -6.33 18.70 15.83
N PHE A 451 -7.63 18.93 15.82
CA PHE A 451 -8.49 18.77 14.66
C PHE A 451 -9.45 19.94 14.47
N ALA A 452 -9.61 20.37 13.22
CA ALA A 452 -10.68 21.25 12.73
C ALA A 452 -11.01 20.86 11.30
N ASP A 453 -12.14 21.34 10.79
CA ASP A 453 -12.60 21.01 9.42
C ASP A 453 -11.61 21.48 8.35
N HIS A 454 -10.94 22.62 8.60
CA HIS A 454 -9.93 23.20 7.73
C HIS A 454 -8.83 23.88 8.56
N ASP A 455 -7.67 24.13 7.95
CA ASP A 455 -6.55 24.90 8.52
C ASP A 455 -6.68 26.40 8.29
N ILE A 456 -7.63 26.83 7.42
CA ILE A 456 -8.02 28.22 7.19
C ILE A 456 -9.48 28.47 7.56
N PHE A 457 -9.82 29.69 7.94
CA PHE A 457 -11.19 30.10 8.25
C PHE A 457 -11.41 31.58 7.97
N ILE A 458 -12.66 32.02 7.88
CA ILE A 458 -13.02 33.43 7.61
C ILE A 458 -13.26 34.17 8.93
N ASP A 459 -14.30 33.80 9.66
CA ASP A 459 -14.73 34.53 10.87
C ASP A 459 -14.28 33.81 12.14
N THR A 460 -14.70 32.56 12.30
CA THR A 460 -14.41 31.74 13.48
C THR A 460 -14.18 30.29 13.11
N LEU A 461 -13.35 29.62 13.93
CA LEU A 461 -13.07 28.20 13.77
C LEU A 461 -13.16 27.48 15.11
N ASN A 462 -13.91 26.39 15.14
CA ASN A 462 -13.95 25.49 16.29
C ASN A 462 -12.88 24.42 16.15
N VAL A 463 -11.89 24.42 17.08
CA VAL A 463 -10.82 23.44 17.12
C VAL A 463 -11.08 22.46 18.27
N SER A 464 -11.00 21.17 17.97
CA SER A 464 -11.09 20.09 18.94
C SER A 464 -9.70 19.54 19.25
N ILE A 465 -9.44 19.26 20.54
CA ILE A 465 -8.20 18.60 20.96
C ILE A 465 -8.58 17.34 21.73
N THR A 466 -8.07 16.19 21.28
CA THR A 466 -8.43 14.87 21.82
C THR A 466 -7.20 14.01 22.07
N SER A 467 -7.38 12.92 22.79
CA SER A 467 -6.39 11.85 22.96
C SER A 467 -7.09 10.49 22.80
N GLU A 468 -6.40 9.52 22.22
CA GLU A 468 -6.87 8.13 22.16
C GLU A 468 -6.77 7.41 23.51
N ARG A 469 -6.13 8.02 24.49
CA ARG A 469 -5.91 7.47 25.83
C ARG A 469 -6.91 8.02 26.85
N ASP A 470 -7.47 7.14 27.65
CA ASP A 470 -8.24 7.51 28.84
C ASP A 470 -7.33 8.01 29.97
N ASN A 471 -7.90 8.78 30.88
CA ASN A 471 -7.23 9.31 32.09
C ASN A 471 -5.99 10.18 31.77
N ILE A 472 -6.08 10.96 30.71
CA ILE A 472 -5.09 11.96 30.30
C ILE A 472 -5.69 13.35 30.48
N ASP A 473 -4.93 14.25 31.13
CA ASP A 473 -5.22 15.69 31.20
C ASP A 473 -4.53 16.38 30.05
N ILE A 474 -5.31 16.93 29.10
CA ILE A 474 -4.76 17.66 27.97
C ILE A 474 -4.69 19.16 28.32
N ARG A 475 -3.50 19.72 28.17
CA ARG A 475 -3.26 21.17 28.35
C ARG A 475 -2.90 21.78 26.99
N PHE A 476 -3.32 23.04 26.80
CA PHE A 476 -3.06 23.77 25.56
C PHE A 476 -2.65 25.23 25.83
N THR A 477 -2.01 25.83 24.84
CA THR A 477 -1.68 27.25 24.74
C THR A 477 -2.01 27.78 23.35
N LEU A 478 -2.19 29.10 23.24
CA LEU A 478 -2.50 29.82 22.00
C LEU A 478 -1.43 30.84 21.61
N ASP A 479 -0.28 30.82 22.29
CA ASP A 479 0.81 31.77 22.21
C ASP A 479 2.14 31.10 21.79
N GLU A 480 2.07 29.96 21.11
CA GLU A 480 3.20 29.14 20.67
C GLU A 480 4.05 28.54 21.82
N SER A 481 3.76 28.87 23.08
CA SER A 481 4.48 28.30 24.22
C SER A 481 4.18 26.80 24.39
N THR A 482 5.15 26.05 24.92
CA THR A 482 4.96 24.63 25.26
C THR A 482 4.01 24.51 26.45
N PRO A 483 2.90 23.74 26.34
CA PRO A 483 1.96 23.57 27.46
C PRO A 483 2.60 22.94 28.68
N THR A 484 2.26 23.49 29.85
CA THR A 484 2.66 23.04 31.16
C THR A 484 1.44 22.66 32.01
N MET A 485 1.64 22.14 33.23
CA MET A 485 0.52 21.85 34.16
C MET A 485 -0.28 23.08 34.55
N THR A 486 0.29 24.28 34.42
CA THR A 486 -0.40 25.54 34.67
C THR A 486 -1.12 26.12 33.49
N SER A 487 -0.93 25.54 32.29
CA SER A 487 -1.63 25.93 31.09
C SER A 487 -3.10 25.52 31.14
N GLN A 488 -3.91 26.07 30.27
CA GLN A 488 -5.36 25.83 30.21
C GLN A 488 -5.67 24.36 29.91
N SER A 489 -6.64 23.77 30.63
CA SER A 489 -7.12 22.42 30.41
C SER A 489 -8.15 22.41 29.29
N VAL A 490 -8.12 21.37 28.45
CA VAL A 490 -9.14 21.15 27.43
C VAL A 490 -10.42 20.64 28.07
N THR A 491 -11.50 21.45 28.03
CA THR A 491 -12.81 21.09 28.56
C THR A 491 -13.89 21.00 27.48
N GLY A 492 -13.55 21.30 26.24
CA GLY A 492 -14.43 21.32 25.08
C GLY A 492 -13.70 21.87 23.86
N SER A 493 -14.43 22.22 22.79
CA SER A 493 -13.83 22.87 21.63
C SER A 493 -13.35 24.28 21.94
N ILE A 494 -12.28 24.69 21.27
CA ILE A 494 -11.67 26.03 21.37
C ILE A 494 -12.17 26.83 20.17
N ASN A 495 -12.71 28.02 20.39
CA ASN A 495 -13.13 28.91 19.33
C ASN A 495 -12.02 29.92 19.01
N LEU A 496 -11.50 29.87 17.79
CA LEU A 496 -10.50 30.80 17.27
C LEU A 496 -11.19 31.90 16.47
N THR A 497 -10.72 33.16 16.62
CA THR A 497 -11.23 34.35 15.91
C THR A 497 -10.13 35.11 15.17
N GLU A 498 -8.90 34.64 15.24
CA GLU A 498 -7.73 35.21 14.59
C GLU A 498 -6.69 34.11 14.27
N THR A 499 -5.74 34.39 13.40
CA THR A 499 -4.65 33.46 13.08
C THR A 499 -3.92 33.06 14.36
N THR A 500 -3.93 31.76 14.66
CA THR A 500 -3.47 31.24 15.95
C THR A 500 -2.70 29.95 15.78
N VAL A 501 -1.60 29.79 16.51
CA VAL A 501 -0.92 28.50 16.70
C VAL A 501 -1.45 27.86 17.98
N VAL A 502 -2.13 26.73 17.83
CA VAL A 502 -2.60 25.92 18.95
C VAL A 502 -1.52 24.91 19.30
N SER A 503 -1.00 24.96 20.53
CA SER A 503 -0.06 23.98 21.07
C SER A 503 -0.78 23.10 22.08
N ALA A 504 -0.57 21.77 22.05
CA ALA A 504 -1.20 20.85 22.99
C ALA A 504 -0.20 19.80 23.51
N ARG A 505 -0.37 19.36 24.76
CA ARG A 505 0.44 18.34 25.40
C ARG A 505 -0.39 17.52 26.40
N ALA A 506 -0.10 16.23 26.50
CA ALA A 506 -0.78 15.32 27.41
C ALA A 506 -0.02 15.19 28.74
N PHE A 507 -0.79 15.12 29.86
CA PHE A 507 -0.28 14.99 31.21
C PHE A 507 -0.99 13.87 31.96
N ARG A 508 -0.28 13.23 32.89
CA ARG A 508 -0.81 12.25 33.84
C ARG A 508 -0.07 12.36 35.17
N ASN A 509 -0.83 12.37 36.27
CA ASN A 509 -0.26 12.55 37.60
C ASN A 509 0.65 13.81 37.72
N ASN A 510 0.22 14.91 37.12
CA ASN A 510 0.92 16.21 37.10
C ASN A 510 2.30 16.18 36.39
N LYS A 511 2.55 15.18 35.55
CA LYS A 511 3.78 15.08 34.75
C LYS A 511 3.43 14.99 33.27
N PRO A 512 4.24 15.59 32.39
CA PRO A 512 4.06 15.39 30.93
C PRO A 512 4.31 13.92 30.61
N VAL A 513 3.45 13.36 29.74
CA VAL A 513 3.54 11.97 29.28
C VAL A 513 3.65 11.87 27.75
N SER A 514 3.48 13.00 27.05
CA SER A 514 3.71 13.08 25.60
C SER A 514 4.57 14.27 25.22
N GLY A 515 5.09 14.27 24.01
CA GLY A 515 5.58 15.47 23.34
C GLY A 515 4.49 16.54 23.20
N SER A 516 4.89 17.78 22.91
CA SER A 516 3.97 18.84 22.50
C SER A 516 3.77 18.78 20.99
N ILE A 517 2.52 18.97 20.56
CA ILE A 517 2.16 19.17 19.14
C ILE A 517 1.71 20.62 18.93
N GLN A 518 2.01 21.16 17.76
CA GLN A 518 1.56 22.50 17.34
C GLN A 518 0.87 22.42 16.01
N TYR A 519 -0.20 23.20 15.85
CA TYR A 519 -0.90 23.35 14.58
C TYR A 519 -1.32 24.82 14.39
N LYS A 520 -1.04 25.36 13.20
CA LYS A 520 -1.37 26.74 12.88
C LYS A 520 -2.69 26.79 12.11
N PHE A 521 -3.63 27.58 12.62
CA PHE A 521 -4.87 27.93 11.93
C PHE A 521 -4.81 29.37 11.46
N THR A 522 -5.18 29.60 10.21
CA THR A 522 -5.00 30.94 9.59
C THR A 522 -6.35 31.54 9.26
N GLN A 523 -6.63 32.72 9.80
CA GLN A 523 -7.76 33.51 9.34
C GLN A 523 -7.43 34.07 7.95
N ALA A 524 -8.31 33.82 6.97
CA ALA A 524 -8.10 34.14 5.57
C ALA A 524 -9.15 35.12 5.08
N GLU A 525 -8.72 36.13 4.31
CA GLU A 525 -9.62 37.00 3.56
C GLU A 525 -10.18 36.20 2.35
N PRO A 526 -11.51 36.17 2.15
CA PRO A 526 -12.11 35.53 1.00
C PRO A 526 -11.66 36.17 -0.30
N LEU A 527 -11.20 35.40 -1.26
CA LEU A 527 -10.97 35.88 -2.63
C LEU A 527 -12.32 36.38 -3.18
N LEU A 528 -12.34 37.63 -3.66
CA LEU A 528 -13.55 38.25 -4.15
C LEU A 528 -13.96 37.67 -5.51
N GLY A 529 -15.26 37.45 -5.68
CA GLY A 529 -15.84 37.08 -6.96
C GLY A 529 -15.73 38.21 -7.99
N VAL A 530 -15.79 37.85 -9.25
CA VAL A 530 -15.74 38.78 -10.37
C VAL A 530 -17.11 39.00 -11.00
N GLU A 531 -17.35 40.18 -11.64
CA GLU A 531 -18.50 40.36 -12.48
C GLU A 531 -18.35 39.57 -13.79
N ALA A 532 -19.17 38.57 -13.98
CA ALA A 532 -19.25 37.83 -15.24
C ALA A 532 -20.51 38.25 -16.00
N ARG A 533 -20.39 39.19 -16.94
CA ARG A 533 -21.50 39.61 -17.84
C ARG A 533 -21.56 38.69 -19.05
N GLU A 534 -22.74 38.52 -19.64
CA GLU A 534 -22.96 37.67 -20.84
C GLU A 534 -22.50 36.21 -20.70
N ARG A 535 -22.92 35.55 -19.60
CA ARG A 535 -22.54 34.17 -19.25
C ARG A 535 -23.36 33.15 -20.05
N HIS A 536 -22.67 32.12 -20.50
CA HIS A 536 -23.27 30.92 -21.08
C HIS A 536 -22.84 29.72 -20.25
N GLN A 537 -23.69 28.71 -20.19
CA GLN A 537 -23.41 27.50 -19.41
C GLN A 537 -22.30 26.65 -20.05
N GLY A 538 -21.46 26.02 -19.23
CA GLY A 538 -20.34 25.20 -19.64
C GLY A 538 -18.98 25.88 -19.49
N LEU A 539 -17.95 25.16 -19.86
CA LEU A 539 -16.55 25.57 -19.84
C LEU A 539 -16.00 25.69 -21.26
N ARG A 540 -15.02 26.54 -21.49
CA ARG A 540 -14.15 26.44 -22.67
C ARG A 540 -13.18 25.31 -22.42
N TYR A 541 -12.85 24.54 -23.46
CA TYR A 541 -11.80 23.54 -23.44
C TYR A 541 -10.82 23.81 -24.57
N GLU A 542 -9.58 23.48 -24.31
CA GLU A 542 -8.49 23.35 -25.28
C GLU A 542 -7.93 21.95 -25.13
N TYR A 543 -7.79 21.25 -26.27
CA TYR A 543 -7.31 19.88 -26.36
C TYR A 543 -5.96 19.87 -27.05
N PHE A 544 -5.01 19.15 -26.47
CA PHE A 544 -3.61 19.08 -26.92
C PHE A 544 -3.20 17.63 -27.12
N GLU A 545 -2.26 17.40 -28.03
CA GLU A 545 -1.63 16.09 -28.26
C GLU A 545 -0.12 16.22 -28.02
N GLY A 546 0.44 15.36 -27.16
CA GLY A 546 1.85 15.36 -26.78
C GLY A 546 2.16 14.38 -25.68
N SER A 547 3.43 14.16 -25.42
CA SER A 547 3.91 13.25 -24.36
C SER A 547 4.64 14.07 -23.31
N TRP A 548 4.12 14.05 -22.09
CA TRP A 548 4.66 14.81 -20.96
C TRP A 548 4.85 13.89 -19.75
N ASP A 549 5.76 14.25 -18.85
CA ASP A 549 5.97 13.61 -17.54
C ASP A 549 5.44 14.50 -16.40
N GLN A 550 5.13 15.76 -16.72
CA GLN A 550 4.51 16.77 -15.88
C GLN A 550 3.66 17.68 -16.77
N LEU A 551 2.71 18.40 -16.18
CA LEU A 551 1.86 19.35 -16.89
C LEU A 551 2.73 20.40 -17.62
N PRO A 552 2.59 20.54 -18.93
CA PRO A 552 3.24 21.61 -19.66
C PRO A 552 2.54 22.95 -19.38
N ASP A 553 3.18 24.04 -19.71
CA ASP A 553 2.47 25.32 -19.86
C ASP A 553 1.65 25.26 -21.16
N PHE A 554 0.36 24.99 -21.03
CA PHE A 554 -0.54 24.88 -22.18
C PHE A 554 -0.73 26.23 -22.93
N ASP A 555 -0.48 27.35 -22.28
CA ASP A 555 -0.57 28.67 -22.92
C ASP A 555 0.55 28.85 -23.99
N ASP A 556 1.62 28.07 -23.90
CA ASP A 556 2.74 28.07 -24.87
C ASP A 556 2.53 27.04 -26.02
N ILE A 557 1.46 26.24 -25.99
CA ILE A 557 1.18 25.16 -26.93
C ILE A 557 -0.06 25.47 -27.76
N THR A 558 0.01 25.30 -29.06
CA THR A 558 -1.19 25.46 -29.93
C THR A 558 -2.14 24.29 -29.74
N PRO A 559 -3.40 24.52 -29.35
CA PRO A 559 -4.39 23.45 -29.18
C PRO A 559 -4.74 22.80 -30.54
N VAL A 560 -4.97 21.50 -30.53
CA VAL A 560 -5.47 20.72 -31.69
C VAL A 560 -6.95 20.98 -31.91
N LYS A 561 -7.69 21.17 -30.82
CA LYS A 561 -9.11 21.53 -30.82
C LYS A 561 -9.43 22.49 -29.68
N GLU A 562 -10.41 23.34 -29.90
CA GLU A 562 -11.01 24.20 -28.88
C GLU A 562 -12.55 24.21 -29.01
N GLY A 563 -13.23 24.54 -27.95
CA GLY A 563 -14.70 24.63 -27.98
C GLY A 563 -15.29 24.84 -26.61
N VAL A 564 -16.57 24.46 -26.50
CA VAL A 564 -17.33 24.54 -25.23
C VAL A 564 -17.84 23.14 -24.86
N ILE A 565 -17.76 22.82 -23.57
CA ILE A 565 -18.17 21.55 -23.00
C ILE A 565 -18.95 21.78 -21.69
N SER A 566 -19.80 20.83 -21.31
CA SER A 566 -20.66 20.98 -20.13
C SER A 566 -19.91 20.86 -18.79
N ASP A 567 -18.88 20.02 -18.75
CA ASP A 567 -18.15 19.61 -17.55
C ASP A 567 -16.71 19.15 -17.92
N PHE A 568 -15.97 18.62 -16.94
CA PHE A 568 -14.61 18.13 -17.12
C PHE A 568 -14.61 16.70 -17.68
N ASN A 569 -14.74 16.55 -19.01
CA ASN A 569 -14.73 15.24 -19.66
C ASN A 569 -13.90 15.23 -20.94
N PHE A 570 -13.53 14.05 -21.42
CA PHE A 570 -12.62 13.83 -22.55
C PHE A 570 -13.33 13.58 -23.89
N SER A 571 -14.63 13.88 -23.99
CA SER A 571 -15.39 13.60 -25.24
C SER A 571 -14.82 14.24 -26.51
N PRO A 572 -14.09 15.39 -26.48
CA PRO A 572 -13.48 15.98 -27.66
C PRO A 572 -12.16 15.32 -28.11
N ARG A 573 -11.55 14.41 -27.34
CA ARG A 573 -10.27 13.82 -27.63
C ARG A 573 -10.25 13.02 -28.96
N ASN A 574 -9.08 12.94 -29.60
CA ASN A 574 -8.87 12.12 -30.79
C ASN A 574 -8.24 10.75 -30.47
N GLN A 575 -7.48 10.66 -29.35
CA GLN A 575 -6.71 9.49 -28.98
C GLN A 575 -6.85 9.22 -27.47
N SER A 576 -6.54 8.00 -27.04
CA SER A 576 -6.67 7.57 -25.65
C SER A 576 -5.41 7.76 -24.80
N GLU A 577 -4.27 8.02 -25.42
CA GLU A 577 -2.98 8.23 -24.78
C GLU A 577 -2.29 9.46 -25.38
N TYR A 578 -1.31 10.06 -24.64
CA TYR A 578 -0.50 11.21 -25.10
C TYR A 578 -1.32 12.45 -25.42
N PHE A 579 -2.21 12.84 -24.51
CA PHE A 579 -3.05 14.02 -24.69
C PHE A 579 -3.15 14.87 -23.42
N GLY A 580 -3.63 16.10 -23.58
CA GLY A 580 -3.91 17.01 -22.49
C GLY A 580 -5.13 17.88 -22.74
N PHE A 581 -5.66 18.40 -21.65
CA PHE A 581 -6.78 19.36 -21.67
C PHE A 581 -6.49 20.56 -20.77
N GLN A 582 -6.87 21.73 -21.23
CA GLN A 582 -7.09 22.90 -20.39
C GLN A 582 -8.58 23.28 -20.44
N TYR A 583 -9.24 23.25 -19.28
CA TYR A 583 -10.61 23.74 -19.11
C TYR A 583 -10.57 25.10 -18.45
N SER A 584 -11.34 26.05 -18.96
CA SER A 584 -11.41 27.40 -18.39
C SER A 584 -12.84 27.95 -18.39
N GLY A 585 -13.15 28.72 -17.35
CA GLY A 585 -14.46 29.31 -17.19
C GLY A 585 -14.67 29.94 -15.83
N PHE A 586 -15.88 29.85 -15.30
CA PHE A 586 -16.27 30.39 -14.01
C PHE A 586 -17.09 29.35 -13.24
N ILE A 587 -16.82 29.24 -11.95
CA ILE A 587 -17.69 28.54 -10.99
C ILE A 587 -18.54 29.54 -10.22
N SER A 588 -19.84 29.27 -10.06
CA SER A 588 -20.77 30.08 -9.27
C SER A 588 -20.93 29.47 -7.89
N LEU A 589 -20.57 30.21 -6.84
CA LEU A 589 -20.65 29.79 -5.45
C LEU A 589 -21.77 30.52 -4.70
N PRO A 590 -22.60 29.82 -3.92
CA PRO A 590 -23.80 30.40 -3.29
C PRO A 590 -23.52 31.22 -2.05
N GLU A 591 -22.47 30.94 -1.30
CA GLU A 591 -22.18 31.55 0.01
C GLU A 591 -20.69 31.94 0.11
N THR A 592 -20.38 32.98 0.90
CA THR A 592 -18.99 33.30 1.30
C THR A 592 -18.55 32.29 2.34
N ALA A 593 -17.53 31.48 2.02
CA ALA A 593 -17.08 30.39 2.87
C ALA A 593 -15.70 29.86 2.49
N VAL A 594 -15.22 28.93 3.29
CA VAL A 594 -14.09 28.07 2.91
C VAL A 594 -14.64 26.91 2.07
N TYR A 595 -14.01 26.70 0.91
CA TYR A 595 -14.32 25.61 0.00
C TYR A 595 -13.12 24.68 -0.14
N THR A 596 -13.40 23.40 -0.25
CA THR A 596 -12.40 22.38 -0.58
C THR A 596 -12.64 21.91 -2.01
N PHE A 597 -11.59 21.91 -2.83
CA PHE A 597 -11.57 21.35 -4.17
C PHE A 597 -10.74 20.07 -4.20
N PHE A 598 -11.10 19.17 -5.09
CA PHE A 598 -10.44 17.88 -5.26
C PHE A 598 -10.22 17.62 -6.74
N THR A 599 -9.04 17.16 -7.12
CA THR A 599 -8.83 16.50 -8.40
C THR A 599 -8.41 15.07 -8.12
N ASP A 600 -9.11 14.11 -8.77
CA ASP A 600 -8.81 12.68 -8.72
C ASP A 600 -8.52 12.27 -10.16
N SER A 601 -7.26 12.05 -10.48
CA SER A 601 -6.79 11.91 -11.87
C SER A 601 -5.75 10.79 -12.04
N ASP A 602 -5.68 10.33 -13.25
CA ASP A 602 -4.68 9.42 -13.84
C ASP A 602 -4.40 9.94 -15.27
N ASP A 603 -3.27 10.57 -15.62
CA ASP A 603 -2.14 11.04 -14.82
C ASP A 603 -2.39 12.41 -14.13
N GLY A 604 -1.52 13.40 -14.38
CA GLY A 604 -1.43 14.65 -13.66
C GLY A 604 -2.53 15.67 -13.94
N SER A 605 -2.93 16.41 -12.89
CA SER A 605 -3.90 17.50 -12.98
C SER A 605 -3.61 18.64 -12.01
N GLN A 606 -4.03 19.86 -12.36
CA GLN A 606 -4.02 21.01 -11.48
C GLN A 606 -5.34 21.78 -11.55
N LEU A 607 -5.76 22.37 -10.43
CA LEU A 607 -6.94 23.25 -10.36
C LEU A 607 -6.55 24.62 -9.81
N PHE A 608 -6.99 25.66 -10.55
CA PHE A 608 -6.77 27.06 -10.19
C PHE A 608 -8.12 27.75 -9.95
N ILE A 609 -8.17 28.65 -8.96
CA ILE A 609 -9.25 29.62 -8.78
C ILE A 609 -8.64 31.03 -8.91
N GLY A 610 -9.07 31.73 -9.96
CA GLY A 610 -8.33 32.91 -10.42
C GLY A 610 -6.93 32.50 -10.86
N GLU A 611 -5.92 33.17 -10.32
CA GLU A 611 -4.50 32.85 -10.58
C GLU A 611 -3.90 31.91 -9.50
N LYS A 612 -4.67 31.56 -8.48
CA LYS A 612 -4.18 30.77 -7.36
C LYS A 612 -4.29 29.28 -7.67
N LEU A 613 -3.16 28.57 -7.66
CA LEU A 613 -3.12 27.11 -7.64
C LEU A 613 -3.75 26.63 -6.33
N VAL A 614 -4.84 25.88 -6.42
CA VAL A 614 -5.60 25.36 -5.27
C VAL A 614 -5.34 23.87 -5.07
N VAL A 615 -5.37 23.09 -6.15
CA VAL A 615 -5.02 21.65 -6.10
C VAL A 615 -3.85 21.42 -7.04
N ASP A 616 -2.80 20.79 -6.52
CA ASP A 616 -1.64 20.36 -7.28
C ASP A 616 -1.55 18.83 -7.22
N ASN A 617 -1.90 18.19 -8.32
CA ASN A 617 -1.87 16.73 -8.52
C ASN A 617 -1.08 16.42 -9.80
N ASP A 618 0.08 17.12 -9.99
CA ASP A 618 0.89 16.99 -11.19
C ASP A 618 1.84 15.79 -11.10
N GLY A 619 2.15 15.19 -12.23
CA GLY A 619 3.11 14.10 -12.38
C GLY A 619 2.50 12.83 -12.98
N LEU A 620 3.36 11.81 -13.15
CA LEU A 620 2.93 10.48 -13.61
C LEU A 620 2.49 9.64 -12.41
N HIS A 621 1.23 9.28 -12.35
CA HIS A 621 0.65 8.42 -11.31
C HIS A 621 -0.66 7.80 -11.78
N GLY A 622 -1.02 6.62 -11.22
CA GLY A 622 -2.37 6.08 -11.32
C GLY A 622 -3.37 6.94 -10.53
N MET A 623 -4.67 6.59 -10.60
CA MET A 623 -5.73 7.33 -9.92
C MET A 623 -5.33 7.80 -8.52
N THR A 624 -5.08 9.08 -8.38
CA THR A 624 -4.69 9.74 -7.13
C THR A 624 -5.55 10.97 -6.92
N GLU A 625 -6.09 11.13 -5.70
CA GLU A 625 -6.86 12.30 -5.31
C GLU A 625 -5.99 13.23 -4.47
N GLU A 626 -5.88 14.50 -4.92
CA GLU A 626 -5.30 15.60 -4.16
C GLU A 626 -6.36 16.65 -3.82
N ILE A 627 -6.10 17.41 -2.76
CA ILE A 627 -7.04 18.37 -2.19
C ILE A 627 -6.42 19.75 -2.01
N GLY A 628 -7.26 20.78 -2.16
CA GLY A 628 -6.88 22.14 -1.84
C GLY A 628 -8.03 22.95 -1.21
N VAL A 629 -7.68 23.83 -0.31
CA VAL A 629 -8.64 24.61 0.47
C VAL A 629 -8.47 26.11 0.18
N ILE A 630 -9.56 26.82 -0.01
CA ILE A 630 -9.55 28.27 -0.31
C ILE A 630 -10.79 28.96 0.24
N ALA A 631 -10.60 30.17 0.80
CA ALA A 631 -11.70 31.06 1.20
C ALA A 631 -12.19 31.87 0.00
N LEU A 632 -13.48 31.78 -0.31
CA LEU A 632 -14.11 32.46 -1.47
C LEU A 632 -15.38 33.21 -1.05
N SER A 633 -15.60 34.38 -1.67
CA SER A 633 -16.87 35.09 -1.51
C SER A 633 -17.99 34.40 -2.30
N ALA A 634 -19.25 34.67 -1.96
CA ALA A 634 -20.36 34.34 -2.85
C ALA A 634 -20.17 35.03 -4.20
N GLY A 635 -20.52 34.34 -5.31
CA GLY A 635 -20.41 34.90 -6.66
C GLY A 635 -19.67 34.01 -7.65
N PHE A 636 -19.16 34.64 -8.71
CA PHE A 636 -18.45 33.95 -9.79
C PHE A 636 -16.94 34.04 -9.60
N HIS A 637 -16.27 32.91 -9.69
CA HIS A 637 -14.81 32.84 -9.63
C HIS A 637 -14.26 32.18 -10.88
N PRO A 638 -13.21 32.76 -11.51
CA PRO A 638 -12.53 32.08 -12.59
C PRO A 638 -12.02 30.73 -12.11
N ILE A 639 -12.31 29.68 -12.87
CA ILE A 639 -11.80 28.33 -12.64
C ILE A 639 -11.02 27.87 -13.86
N ARG A 640 -9.84 27.29 -13.65
CA ARG A 640 -9.05 26.62 -14.67
C ARG A 640 -8.62 25.26 -14.14
N VAL A 641 -8.77 24.23 -14.97
CA VAL A 641 -8.31 22.86 -14.68
C VAL A 641 -7.47 22.41 -15.84
N THR A 642 -6.26 21.94 -15.55
CA THR A 642 -5.33 21.35 -16.51
C THR A 642 -5.17 19.88 -16.21
N PHE A 643 -4.99 19.06 -17.26
CA PHE A 643 -4.86 17.62 -17.17
C PHE A 643 -3.96 17.12 -18.31
N PHE A 644 -3.15 16.11 -18.04
CA PHE A 644 -2.49 15.33 -19.09
C PHE A 644 -2.58 13.83 -18.81
N GLU A 645 -2.57 13.07 -19.90
CA GLU A 645 -2.49 11.61 -19.92
C GLU A 645 -1.30 11.21 -20.80
N LYS A 646 -0.43 10.36 -20.25
CA LYS A 646 0.68 9.80 -21.02
C LYS A 646 0.35 8.40 -21.52
N THR A 647 0.16 7.45 -20.64
CA THR A 647 -0.20 6.05 -20.97
C THR A 647 -0.86 5.38 -19.77
N GLY A 648 -1.85 4.52 -20.03
CA GLY A 648 -2.46 3.71 -18.97
C GLY A 648 -3.93 3.97 -18.79
N GLY A 649 -4.32 4.33 -17.55
CA GLY A 649 -5.66 4.76 -17.24
C GLY A 649 -5.87 6.22 -17.59
N ASP A 650 -7.07 6.61 -18.01
CA ASP A 650 -7.40 7.98 -18.37
C ASP A 650 -8.64 8.46 -17.60
N GLN A 651 -8.45 9.10 -16.48
CA GLN A 651 -9.57 9.60 -15.69
C GLN A 651 -9.29 10.96 -15.06
N LEU A 652 -10.30 11.84 -15.09
CA LEU A 652 -10.30 13.10 -14.33
C LEU A 652 -11.66 13.28 -13.67
N LYS A 653 -11.65 13.43 -12.33
CA LYS A 653 -12.83 13.84 -11.55
C LYS A 653 -12.49 15.14 -10.83
N VAL A 654 -13.30 16.14 -11.02
CA VAL A 654 -13.18 17.43 -10.33
C VAL A 654 -14.36 17.58 -9.38
N ASN A 655 -14.07 17.53 -8.08
CA ASN A 655 -15.07 17.59 -7.03
C ASN A 655 -14.89 18.87 -6.19
N TYR A 656 -15.94 19.25 -5.48
CA TYR A 656 -15.89 20.33 -4.49
C TYR A 656 -16.76 20.03 -3.27
N GLN A 657 -16.44 20.69 -2.17
CA GLN A 657 -17.18 20.67 -0.92
C GLN A 657 -17.27 22.08 -0.35
N GLY A 658 -18.37 22.43 0.31
CA GLY A 658 -18.57 23.72 0.95
C GLY A 658 -19.72 23.69 1.94
N PRO A 659 -20.13 24.83 2.51
CA PRO A 659 -21.27 24.87 3.42
C PRO A 659 -22.51 24.27 2.78
N LYS A 660 -23.11 23.27 3.45
CA LYS A 660 -24.29 22.54 2.96
C LYS A 660 -24.09 21.79 1.63
N ILE A 661 -22.85 21.72 1.14
CA ILE A 661 -22.47 21.00 -0.06
C ILE A 661 -21.54 19.87 0.39
N ASN A 662 -22.05 18.65 0.41
CA ASN A 662 -21.19 17.47 0.61
C ASN A 662 -20.25 17.31 -0.59
N LYS A 663 -19.11 16.65 -0.39
CA LYS A 663 -18.18 16.33 -1.48
C LYS A 663 -18.93 15.70 -2.65
N GLN A 664 -18.90 16.37 -3.80
CA GLN A 664 -19.58 15.96 -5.03
C GLN A 664 -18.90 16.55 -6.26
N ALA A 665 -19.13 15.93 -7.43
CA ALA A 665 -18.67 16.48 -8.69
C ALA A 665 -19.21 17.91 -8.90
N ILE A 666 -18.40 18.80 -9.48
CA ILE A 666 -18.85 20.14 -9.83
C ILE A 666 -19.93 20.00 -10.91
N SER A 667 -21.14 20.37 -10.55
CA SER A 667 -22.30 20.26 -11.45
C SER A 667 -22.16 21.21 -12.65
N PRO A 668 -22.53 20.80 -13.88
CA PRO A 668 -22.61 21.69 -15.04
C PRO A 668 -23.44 22.95 -14.79
N GLN A 669 -24.44 22.91 -13.88
CA GLN A 669 -25.31 24.04 -13.56
C GLN A 669 -24.59 25.21 -12.88
N VAL A 670 -23.44 24.97 -12.26
CA VAL A 670 -22.64 26.02 -11.60
C VAL A 670 -21.42 26.45 -12.42
N LEU A 671 -21.22 25.87 -13.62
CA LEU A 671 -20.11 26.16 -14.54
C LEU A 671 -20.56 27.06 -15.68
N PHE A 672 -19.78 28.09 -15.95
CA PHE A 672 -20.09 29.11 -16.95
C PHE A 672 -18.84 29.53 -17.72
N HIS A 673 -19.03 30.06 -18.94
CA HIS A 673 -18.00 30.74 -19.73
C HIS A 673 -18.53 32.08 -20.27
N ILE A 674 -17.61 32.95 -20.68
CA ILE A 674 -17.90 34.21 -21.39
C ILE A 674 -17.51 34.00 -22.86
N LYS A 675 -18.26 34.59 -23.79
CA LYS A 675 -18.00 34.52 -25.25
C LYS A 675 -16.64 35.13 -25.60
#